data_9a3f60d2e115a67e661325c7ca4d7bdd
#
_entry.id   9a3f60d2e115a67e661325c7ca4d7bdd
#
_cell.length_a   1.000
_cell.length_b   1.000
_cell.length_c   1.000
_cell.angle_alpha   90.00
_cell.angle_beta   90.00
_cell.angle_gamma   90.00
#
_symmetry.space_group_name_H-M   'P 1'
#
loop_
_entity.id
_entity.type
_entity.pdbx_description
1 polymer ?
#
loop_
_entity_poly.entity_id
_entity_poly.type
_entity_poly.pdbx_seq_one_letter_code
_entity_poly.pdbx_strand_id
1 'polypeptide(L)'
;MHISSTSLKFATSLLVLATAVPTSVWGQTVHADTIHAYCVSADSISADSARHTPRYTNIGISANHTTADGHRVKTFNLGLLAAADTLSGFQLGLISGAGKMCGVQTGAVQTVAREMKGVQLSALNNIAGNNMRGLQLGGVSNMAGSVERGLQVSPLLNLTTSVMRGLQIGSYNYADSLRGLQLGVINIAVNHPRGVQMGLVNYTADTGGRKIGLVNINPSTRIDILAFGGNTSKINAAVRFSNRSTYSMLGVGTHYMGLDKKFSGALSYRLGQYVWLTPHWTLGADLGFSHIETFAERSSDRPRRLYSLQAHLNTEWRFCKSVGAFASVGYGNTRHYGSGRLYEEKLILQAGLAFTWPRATQQPFALRRSVLDNALSQGDPYTLSADSCFALAPRRHPWLAAVEAAGINAMVFSYDRWIANASYSRISLHTIRHNFKTGFVWDNDPFSTNLFAHPYHGNLYFNSARSNGMSFWQSVPYAVCGSLMWEFLGENEPPAINDVFATALGGTCIGEMTNRVSHLFLDDSKRGMSRFVREALAFAVNPIQGFNRIIRGEAWRVRSSHNLYHDYQSIPVRFTLGVGTRYLADEGALFRGEMAPCLELGMEYGDAYNERTNRPYDYFTAHLDIGLTSNQPTMSGAHLLGRLWAAPVYVGRSVEARFGIFQHFNYFDSKEVKDGSGTVPYRISEAVGLGPGIMARFEPQGSLESVEQSVYASVIVLGGSKSDYYNVIDRDYNMGSGYSMKTRTRVLFRRAGFFALNFDYYRIFTWKGIENIDTSDREPLYYNVQGDKSNAELVVLNPVFFFNVSRHCGVELATNYYLRHTRYVYHDDVRANTFDFKVGVKWVI
;
A
#
# COMPACT_ATOMS: atom_id res chain seq x y z
N MET A 1 3.78 -33.74 23.96
CA MET A 1 4.97 -32.88 23.97
C MET A 1 5.94 -33.35 22.90
N HIS A 2 5.62 -33.13 21.66
CA HIS A 2 6.54 -33.27 20.52
C HIS A 2 6.27 -32.11 19.56
N ILE A 3 7.04 -31.03 19.73
CA ILE A 3 7.14 -29.99 18.73
C ILE A 3 7.86 -30.62 17.55
N SER A 4 7.23 -30.67 16.39
CA SER A 4 7.86 -31.25 15.20
C SER A 4 9.13 -30.43 14.87
N SER A 5 10.23 -31.16 14.75
CA SER A 5 11.58 -30.61 14.59
C SER A 5 11.76 -29.69 13.34
N THR A 6 10.77 -29.62 12.48
CA THR A 6 10.82 -28.83 11.24
C THR A 6 10.51 -27.35 11.44
N SER A 7 9.54 -27.02 12.32
CA SER A 7 9.19 -25.61 12.59
C SER A 7 10.24 -24.90 13.45
N LEU A 8 10.88 -25.66 14.36
CA LEU A 8 11.97 -25.14 15.19
C LEU A 8 13.27 -24.95 14.38
N LYS A 9 13.51 -25.80 13.38
CA LYS A 9 14.67 -25.67 12.48
C LYS A 9 14.53 -24.46 11.54
N PHE A 10 13.31 -24.10 11.15
CA PHE A 10 13.09 -22.91 10.31
C PHE A 10 13.24 -21.61 11.12
N ALA A 11 12.70 -21.57 12.34
CA ALA A 11 12.86 -20.42 13.25
C ALA A 11 14.31 -20.24 13.73
N THR A 12 15.01 -21.33 14.05
CA THR A 12 16.45 -21.28 14.42
C THR A 12 17.35 -20.93 13.23
N SER A 13 17.02 -21.36 12.02
CA SER A 13 17.79 -20.98 10.82
C SER A 13 17.60 -19.48 10.48
N LEU A 14 16.43 -18.90 10.72
CA LEU A 14 16.21 -17.46 10.55
C LEU A 14 16.89 -16.62 11.65
N LEU A 15 16.90 -17.14 12.89
CA LEU A 15 17.58 -16.48 14.01
C LEU A 15 19.11 -16.52 13.84
N VAL A 16 19.63 -17.63 13.32
CA VAL A 16 21.06 -17.77 13.00
C VAL A 16 21.47 -16.88 11.81
N LEU A 17 20.58 -16.68 10.83
CA LEU A 17 20.81 -15.72 9.74
C LEU A 17 20.80 -14.26 10.22
N ALA A 18 20.01 -13.94 11.26
CA ALA A 18 19.98 -12.61 11.86
C ALA A 18 21.18 -12.37 12.79
N THR A 19 21.81 -13.43 13.34
CA THR A 19 22.98 -13.33 14.22
C THR A 19 24.32 -13.52 13.49
N ALA A 20 24.30 -13.94 12.23
CA ALA A 20 25.50 -14.09 11.38
C ALA A 20 25.94 -12.81 10.67
N VAL A 21 25.42 -11.64 11.05
CA VAL A 21 26.04 -10.36 10.71
C VAL A 21 27.32 -10.25 11.52
N PRO A 22 28.50 -10.07 10.89
CA PRO A 22 29.77 -10.03 11.61
C PRO A 22 29.69 -8.99 12.73
N THR A 23 30.06 -9.38 13.94
CA THR A 23 30.12 -8.53 15.13
C THR A 23 31.03 -7.30 14.99
N SER A 24 31.78 -7.19 13.91
CA SER A 24 32.57 -6.01 13.57
C SER A 24 31.75 -4.76 13.23
N VAL A 25 30.41 -4.88 13.06
CA VAL A 25 29.51 -3.73 12.86
C VAL A 25 28.93 -3.23 14.20
N TRP A 26 29.01 -4.01 15.26
CA TRP A 26 28.45 -3.68 16.60
C TRP A 26 29.50 -3.19 17.60
N GLY A 27 30.77 -3.17 17.23
CA GLY A 27 31.92 -2.96 18.12
C GLY A 27 32.51 -1.56 18.09
N GLN A 28 31.81 -0.49 17.75
CA GLN A 28 32.25 0.85 18.08
C GLN A 28 31.44 1.41 19.25
N THR A 29 31.84 1.05 20.45
CA THR A 29 31.65 1.90 21.63
C THR A 29 32.40 3.21 21.35
N VAL A 30 31.63 4.23 20.99
CA VAL A 30 32.18 5.60 20.94
C VAL A 30 32.44 6.02 22.38
N HIS A 31 33.69 5.97 22.77
CA HIS A 31 34.16 6.73 23.94
C HIS A 31 33.83 8.20 23.70
N ALA A 32 33.20 8.81 24.68
CA ALA A 32 32.79 10.20 24.68
C ALA A 32 33.96 11.15 24.93
N ASP A 33 35.01 11.01 24.15
CA ASP A 33 36.10 11.98 24.15
C ASP A 33 36.59 12.18 22.72
N THR A 34 36.45 13.45 22.28
CA THR A 34 37.05 14.00 21.07
C THR A 34 36.26 13.80 19.78
N ILE A 35 35.13 14.48 19.63
CA ILE A 35 34.65 14.90 18.30
C ILE A 35 35.30 16.25 18.01
N HIS A 36 36.43 16.24 17.30
CA HIS A 36 36.91 17.42 16.61
C HIS A 36 35.99 17.67 15.41
N ALA A 37 35.20 18.71 15.49
CA ALA A 37 34.46 19.26 14.35
C ALA A 37 35.51 19.86 13.39
N TYR A 38 35.75 19.22 12.28
CA TYR A 38 36.43 19.85 11.16
C TYR A 38 35.48 20.85 10.52
N CYS A 39 35.64 22.11 10.90
CA CYS A 39 35.19 23.21 10.09
C CYS A 39 36.11 23.32 8.87
N VAL A 40 35.68 22.83 7.72
CA VAL A 40 36.33 23.12 6.45
C VAL A 40 35.87 24.51 6.02
N SER A 41 36.80 25.48 6.08
CA SER A 41 36.60 26.79 5.48
C SER A 41 36.40 26.66 3.97
N ALA A 42 35.44 27.44 3.45
CA ALA A 42 34.97 27.38 2.05
C ALA A 42 35.96 27.94 0.99
N ASP A 43 37.22 27.99 1.29
CA ASP A 43 38.25 28.45 0.34
C ASP A 43 39.26 27.35 0.10
N SER A 44 39.12 26.74 -1.04
CA SER A 44 40.00 25.78 -1.74
C SER A 44 39.37 24.40 -2.03
N ILE A 45 38.27 24.41 -2.79
CA ILE A 45 37.95 23.19 -3.56
C ILE A 45 38.66 23.33 -4.91
N SER A 46 39.91 22.99 -4.97
CA SER A 46 40.58 22.65 -6.23
C SER A 46 39.93 21.40 -6.79
N ALA A 47 39.53 21.51 -8.05
CA ALA A 47 38.91 20.45 -8.83
C ALA A 47 39.86 19.27 -9.03
N ASP A 48 39.99 18.42 -8.03
CA ASP A 48 40.51 17.07 -8.19
C ASP A 48 39.41 16.09 -7.79
N SER A 49 38.47 15.92 -8.76
CA SER A 49 37.43 14.90 -8.68
C SER A 49 38.10 13.53 -8.80
N ALA A 50 38.64 13.04 -7.71
CA ALA A 50 38.91 11.62 -7.58
C ALA A 50 37.61 10.86 -7.81
N ARG A 51 37.50 10.25 -8.98
CA ARG A 51 36.40 9.35 -9.36
C ARG A 51 36.32 8.26 -8.30
N HIS A 52 35.44 8.42 -7.30
CA HIS A 52 35.06 7.31 -6.45
C HIS A 52 34.40 6.26 -7.34
N THR A 53 35.17 5.28 -7.78
CA THR A 53 34.61 4.06 -8.35
C THR A 53 33.83 3.37 -7.23
N PRO A 54 32.51 3.16 -7.37
CA PRO A 54 31.72 2.50 -6.34
C PRO A 54 32.30 1.10 -6.12
N ARG A 55 32.80 0.81 -4.91
CA ARG A 55 33.25 -0.54 -4.55
C ARG A 55 31.98 -1.37 -4.25
N TYR A 56 31.72 -2.35 -5.11
CA TYR A 56 30.65 -3.31 -4.88
C TYR A 56 31.08 -4.33 -3.82
N THR A 57 30.30 -4.45 -2.76
CA THR A 57 30.51 -5.47 -1.73
C THR A 57 29.99 -6.82 -2.23
N ASN A 58 30.87 -7.79 -2.40
CA ASN A 58 30.52 -9.15 -2.79
C ASN A 58 30.62 -10.08 -1.57
N ILE A 59 29.51 -10.75 -1.25
CA ILE A 59 29.44 -11.77 -0.19
C ILE A 59 29.14 -13.10 -0.89
N GLY A 60 30.19 -13.79 -1.33
CA GLY A 60 30.05 -15.03 -2.09
C GLY A 60 31.37 -15.46 -2.76
N ILE A 61 31.27 -16.46 -3.58
CA ILE A 61 32.37 -17.10 -4.34
C ILE A 61 32.33 -16.56 -5.78
N SER A 62 33.48 -16.16 -6.30
CA SER A 62 33.58 -15.70 -7.67
C SER A 62 34.83 -16.21 -8.37
N ALA A 63 34.69 -16.47 -9.67
CA ALA A 63 35.81 -16.73 -10.59
C ALA A 63 36.02 -15.49 -11.47
N ASN A 64 37.29 -15.09 -11.62
CA ASN A 64 37.66 -13.90 -12.37
C ASN A 64 38.66 -14.29 -13.47
N HIS A 65 38.64 -13.54 -14.56
CA HIS A 65 39.73 -13.52 -15.53
C HIS A 65 40.18 -12.07 -15.76
N THR A 66 41.40 -11.89 -16.19
CA THR A 66 41.93 -10.58 -16.52
C THR A 66 41.94 -10.45 -18.05
N THR A 67 41.37 -9.40 -18.57
CA THR A 67 41.38 -9.10 -20.01
C THR A 67 42.77 -8.64 -20.45
N ALA A 68 43.04 -8.65 -21.74
CA ALA A 68 44.31 -8.14 -22.30
C ALA A 68 44.61 -6.69 -21.87
N ASP A 69 43.59 -5.90 -21.61
CA ASP A 69 43.70 -4.50 -21.15
C ASP A 69 43.81 -4.36 -19.62
N GLY A 70 44.07 -5.45 -18.90
CA GLY A 70 44.27 -5.44 -17.45
C GLY A 70 43.02 -5.33 -16.59
N HIS A 71 41.81 -5.32 -17.16
CA HIS A 71 40.57 -5.24 -16.38
C HIS A 71 40.16 -6.60 -15.83
N ARG A 72 39.78 -6.63 -14.55
CA ARG A 72 39.22 -7.83 -13.92
C ARG A 72 37.75 -7.98 -14.29
N VAL A 73 37.41 -9.10 -14.90
CA VAL A 73 36.06 -9.46 -15.29
C VAL A 73 35.61 -10.73 -14.54
N LYS A 74 34.47 -10.70 -13.93
CA LYS A 74 33.91 -11.90 -13.31
C LYS A 74 33.20 -12.74 -14.37
N THR A 75 33.57 -14.02 -14.43
CA THR A 75 32.91 -15.00 -15.30
C THR A 75 31.83 -15.79 -14.56
N PHE A 76 32.05 -16.02 -13.28
CA PHE A 76 31.12 -16.69 -12.40
C PHE A 76 31.08 -15.97 -11.07
N ASN A 77 29.86 -15.77 -10.54
CA ASN A 77 29.67 -15.13 -9.25
C ASN A 77 28.44 -15.71 -8.56
N LEU A 78 28.63 -16.33 -7.38
CA LEU A 78 27.60 -16.95 -6.57
C LEU A 78 27.68 -16.38 -5.15
N GLY A 79 26.57 -15.88 -4.62
CA GLY A 79 26.57 -15.36 -3.25
C GLY A 79 25.24 -14.84 -2.75
N LEU A 80 25.16 -14.49 -1.47
CA LEU A 80 24.01 -13.76 -0.93
C LEU A 80 23.91 -12.37 -1.57
N LEU A 81 25.02 -11.63 -1.57
CA LEU A 81 25.17 -10.39 -2.33
C LEU A 81 26.21 -10.66 -3.42
N ALA A 82 25.75 -10.99 -4.61
CA ALA A 82 26.62 -11.21 -5.74
C ALA A 82 26.88 -9.86 -6.44
N ALA A 83 28.07 -9.29 -6.30
CA ALA A 83 28.41 -8.00 -6.88
C ALA A 83 29.64 -8.07 -7.80
N ALA A 84 29.61 -7.34 -8.92
CA ALA A 84 30.67 -7.27 -9.89
C ALA A 84 30.74 -5.89 -10.56
N ASP A 85 31.93 -5.37 -10.83
CA ASP A 85 32.09 -4.19 -11.70
C ASP A 85 31.76 -4.55 -13.14
N THR A 86 32.33 -5.66 -13.61
CA THR A 86 32.04 -6.23 -14.92
C THR A 86 31.80 -7.74 -14.78
N LEU A 87 30.69 -8.20 -15.32
CA LEU A 87 30.31 -9.61 -15.41
C LEU A 87 30.24 -10.01 -16.88
N SER A 88 30.96 -11.07 -17.23
CA SER A 88 30.84 -11.72 -18.54
C SER A 88 30.66 -13.22 -18.32
N GLY A 89 29.42 -13.65 -18.15
CA GLY A 89 29.09 -15.03 -17.85
C GLY A 89 27.84 -15.18 -16.98
N PHE A 90 27.95 -15.86 -15.84
CA PHE A 90 26.81 -16.21 -14.99
C PHE A 90 26.96 -15.64 -13.57
N GLN A 91 25.88 -15.05 -13.09
CA GLN A 91 25.76 -14.56 -11.71
C GLN A 91 24.46 -15.05 -11.07
N LEU A 92 24.55 -15.57 -9.84
CA LEU A 92 23.44 -15.99 -9.01
C LEU A 92 23.58 -15.47 -7.60
N GLY A 93 22.53 -14.86 -7.08
CA GLY A 93 22.52 -14.33 -5.72
C GLY A 93 21.09 -14.15 -5.18
N LEU A 94 20.99 -13.82 -3.90
CA LEU A 94 19.76 -13.29 -3.36
C LEU A 94 19.49 -11.90 -3.99
N ILE A 95 20.52 -11.06 -3.96
CA ILE A 95 20.61 -9.81 -4.72
C ILE A 95 21.84 -9.88 -5.60
N SER A 96 21.66 -9.67 -6.90
CA SER A 96 22.73 -9.70 -7.87
C SER A 96 22.94 -8.33 -8.50
N GLY A 97 24.17 -7.78 -8.44
CA GLY A 97 24.53 -6.47 -8.94
C GLY A 97 25.72 -6.49 -9.89
N ALA A 98 25.66 -5.73 -10.99
CA ALA A 98 26.78 -5.56 -11.90
C ALA A 98 26.85 -4.13 -12.46
N GLY A 99 28.05 -3.61 -12.67
CA GLY A 99 28.25 -2.38 -13.42
C GLY A 99 27.95 -2.60 -14.90
N LYS A 100 28.71 -3.49 -15.54
CA LYS A 100 28.45 -3.98 -16.90
C LYS A 100 28.16 -5.46 -16.85
N MET A 101 27.06 -5.89 -17.46
CA MET A 101 26.63 -7.26 -17.47
C MET A 101 26.52 -7.78 -18.92
N CYS A 102 27.23 -8.86 -19.20
CA CYS A 102 27.13 -9.61 -20.44
C CYS A 102 26.97 -11.10 -20.12
N GLY A 103 25.79 -11.66 -20.33
CA GLY A 103 25.49 -13.06 -19.99
C GLY A 103 24.18 -13.22 -19.24
N VAL A 104 24.17 -14.01 -18.14
CA VAL A 104 22.98 -14.32 -17.36
C VAL A 104 23.16 -13.86 -15.92
N GLN A 105 22.25 -13.04 -15.46
CA GLN A 105 22.20 -12.56 -14.07
C GLN A 105 20.88 -13.02 -13.44
N THR A 106 20.97 -13.76 -12.35
CA THR A 106 19.82 -14.28 -11.62
C THR A 106 19.86 -13.79 -10.19
N GLY A 107 18.72 -13.30 -9.71
CA GLY A 107 18.55 -12.88 -8.32
C GLY A 107 17.29 -13.51 -7.72
N ALA A 108 17.39 -14.14 -6.55
CA ALA A 108 16.20 -14.63 -5.89
C ALA A 108 15.23 -13.49 -5.53
N VAL A 109 15.75 -12.31 -5.20
CA VAL A 109 14.95 -11.11 -4.92
C VAL A 109 15.08 -10.13 -6.06
N GLN A 110 16.30 -9.74 -6.40
CA GLN A 110 16.56 -8.63 -7.32
C GLN A 110 17.83 -8.80 -8.14
N THR A 111 17.76 -8.36 -9.40
CA THR A 111 18.97 -8.14 -10.22
C THR A 111 19.12 -6.67 -10.58
N VAL A 112 20.36 -6.17 -10.57
CA VAL A 112 20.69 -4.79 -10.92
C VAL A 112 21.89 -4.78 -11.86
N ALA A 113 21.79 -4.09 -12.97
CA ALA A 113 22.92 -3.80 -13.84
C ALA A 113 22.88 -2.33 -14.28
N ARG A 114 24.02 -1.67 -14.41
CA ARG A 114 24.08 -0.35 -15.03
C ARG A 114 23.90 -0.46 -16.56
N GLU A 115 24.61 -1.39 -17.19
CA GLU A 115 24.47 -1.75 -18.60
C GLU A 115 24.24 -3.25 -18.70
N MET A 116 23.25 -3.65 -19.45
CA MET A 116 22.82 -5.05 -19.55
C MET A 116 22.82 -5.55 -20.99
N LYS A 117 23.51 -6.68 -21.24
CA LYS A 117 23.47 -7.43 -22.48
C LYS A 117 23.32 -8.92 -22.18
N GLY A 118 22.13 -9.47 -22.40
CA GLY A 118 21.84 -10.87 -22.10
C GLY A 118 20.52 -11.06 -21.37
N VAL A 119 20.51 -11.80 -20.26
CA VAL A 119 19.29 -12.20 -19.55
C VAL A 119 19.36 -11.81 -18.08
N GLN A 120 18.35 -11.12 -17.59
CA GLN A 120 18.12 -10.90 -16.16
C GLN A 120 16.85 -11.64 -15.71
N LEU A 121 16.98 -12.43 -14.66
CA LEU A 121 15.89 -13.21 -14.05
C LEU A 121 15.81 -12.89 -12.57
N SER A 122 14.64 -12.53 -12.08
CA SER A 122 14.43 -12.34 -10.63
C SER A 122 13.01 -12.72 -10.23
N ALA A 123 12.87 -13.13 -8.97
CA ALA A 123 11.53 -13.34 -8.43
C ALA A 123 10.76 -12.03 -8.21
N LEU A 124 11.45 -10.92 -7.96
CA LEU A 124 10.79 -9.63 -7.79
C LEU A 124 11.16 -8.66 -8.91
N ASN A 125 12.35 -8.09 -8.92
CA ASN A 125 12.66 -6.96 -9.79
C ASN A 125 13.97 -7.14 -10.59
N ASN A 126 13.93 -6.78 -11.87
CA ASN A 126 15.12 -6.61 -12.68
C ASN A 126 15.32 -5.12 -13.00
N ILE A 127 16.53 -4.61 -12.87
CA ILE A 127 16.86 -3.21 -13.13
C ILE A 127 18.08 -3.13 -14.06
N ALA A 128 17.92 -2.42 -15.19
CA ALA A 128 19.01 -2.02 -16.07
C ALA A 128 19.07 -0.47 -16.09
N GLY A 129 20.00 0.12 -15.35
CA GLY A 129 20.04 1.57 -15.10
C GLY A 129 20.19 2.43 -16.35
N ASN A 130 20.96 1.99 -17.36
CA ASN A 130 21.17 2.71 -18.61
C ASN A 130 20.56 1.95 -19.79
N ASN A 131 21.38 1.17 -20.47
CA ASN A 131 20.98 0.47 -21.69
C ASN A 131 20.79 -1.02 -21.46
N MET A 132 19.75 -1.53 -22.06
CA MET A 132 19.38 -2.94 -22.07
C MET A 132 19.34 -3.48 -23.49
N ARG A 133 20.00 -4.66 -23.69
CA ARG A 133 19.84 -5.51 -24.86
C ARG A 133 19.61 -6.96 -24.41
N GLY A 134 18.44 -7.51 -24.64
CA GLY A 134 18.12 -8.88 -24.29
C GLY A 134 16.80 -9.05 -23.56
N LEU A 135 16.78 -9.86 -22.51
CA LEU A 135 15.56 -10.31 -21.83
C LEU A 135 15.58 -9.93 -20.34
N GLN A 136 14.52 -9.32 -19.86
CA GLN A 136 14.21 -9.20 -18.43
C GLN A 136 12.93 -9.97 -18.11
N LEU A 137 13.03 -10.96 -17.22
CA LEU A 137 11.90 -11.68 -16.63
C LEU A 137 11.86 -11.41 -15.14
N GLY A 138 10.91 -10.58 -14.70
CA GLY A 138 10.71 -10.22 -13.31
C GLY A 138 9.39 -10.77 -12.81
N GLY A 139 9.37 -11.35 -11.61
CA GLY A 139 8.13 -11.80 -10.97
C GLY A 139 7.19 -10.66 -10.60
N VAL A 140 7.72 -9.44 -10.43
CA VAL A 140 6.94 -8.23 -10.12
C VAL A 140 7.20 -7.14 -11.14
N SER A 141 8.45 -6.73 -11.37
CA SER A 141 8.75 -5.62 -12.26
C SER A 141 10.06 -5.75 -13.02
N ASN A 142 10.11 -5.08 -14.17
CA ASN A 142 11.31 -4.83 -14.94
C ASN A 142 11.47 -3.34 -15.20
N MET A 143 12.66 -2.81 -14.99
CA MET A 143 12.98 -1.41 -15.20
C MET A 143 14.22 -1.28 -16.08
N ALA A 144 14.20 -0.37 -17.03
CA ALA A 144 15.34 -0.07 -17.88
C ALA A 144 15.42 1.43 -18.18
N GLY A 145 16.63 1.97 -18.28
CA GLY A 145 16.85 3.33 -18.78
C GLY A 145 16.43 3.42 -20.25
N SER A 146 17.00 2.57 -21.09
CA SER A 146 16.64 2.44 -22.51
C SER A 146 16.70 0.96 -22.91
N VAL A 147 15.74 0.50 -23.70
CA VAL A 147 15.75 -0.82 -24.32
C VAL A 147 16.06 -0.66 -25.80
N GLU A 148 17.28 -1.00 -26.19
CA GLU A 148 17.71 -0.87 -27.59
C GLU A 148 17.16 -1.99 -28.48
N ARG A 149 17.13 -3.22 -27.96
CA ARG A 149 16.48 -4.41 -28.54
C ARG A 149 16.21 -5.38 -27.39
N GLY A 150 14.95 -5.60 -27.03
CA GLY A 150 14.70 -6.48 -25.90
C GLY A 150 13.25 -6.78 -25.63
N LEU A 151 13.10 -7.65 -24.64
CA LEU A 151 11.82 -8.11 -24.12
C LEU A 151 11.81 -7.90 -22.62
N GLN A 152 10.79 -7.21 -22.12
CA GLN A 152 10.48 -7.10 -20.70
C GLN A 152 9.17 -7.83 -20.43
N VAL A 153 9.19 -8.81 -19.54
CA VAL A 153 8.01 -9.57 -19.13
C VAL A 153 7.91 -9.56 -17.61
N SER A 154 6.81 -9.03 -17.11
CA SER A 154 6.47 -9.11 -15.68
C SER A 154 4.96 -9.06 -15.48
N PRO A 155 4.41 -9.70 -14.46
CA PRO A 155 2.98 -9.63 -14.19
C PRO A 155 2.47 -8.23 -13.91
N LEU A 156 3.24 -7.37 -13.21
CA LEU A 156 2.76 -6.06 -12.77
C LEU A 156 3.32 -4.93 -13.61
N LEU A 157 4.65 -4.69 -13.64
CA LEU A 157 5.21 -3.46 -14.17
C LEU A 157 6.39 -3.70 -15.10
N ASN A 158 6.34 -3.17 -16.33
CA ASN A 158 7.50 -2.95 -17.17
C ASN A 158 7.69 -1.45 -17.43
N LEU A 159 8.88 -0.94 -17.15
CA LEU A 159 9.17 0.47 -17.22
C LEU A 159 10.45 0.70 -18.03
N THR A 160 10.33 1.55 -19.05
CA THR A 160 11.47 2.05 -19.84
C THR A 160 11.41 3.58 -19.87
N THR A 161 12.43 4.22 -19.35
CA THR A 161 12.43 5.65 -19.09
C THR A 161 12.86 6.51 -20.25
N SER A 162 13.39 5.90 -21.28
CA SER A 162 13.72 6.55 -22.53
C SER A 162 13.08 5.76 -23.70
N VAL A 163 13.85 5.18 -24.58
CA VAL A 163 13.36 4.53 -25.77
C VAL A 163 13.16 3.03 -25.53
N MET A 164 11.95 2.55 -25.77
CA MET A 164 11.60 1.12 -25.79
C MET A 164 11.54 0.63 -27.24
N ARG A 165 12.53 -0.19 -27.64
CA ARG A 165 12.55 -0.91 -28.94
C ARG A 165 12.45 -2.40 -28.67
N GLY A 166 11.25 -2.94 -28.82
CA GLY A 166 10.99 -4.35 -28.54
C GLY A 166 9.59 -4.59 -28.00
N LEU A 167 9.44 -5.45 -27.01
CA LEU A 167 8.17 -5.90 -26.48
C LEU A 167 8.13 -5.75 -24.95
N GLN A 168 7.07 -5.15 -24.45
CA GLN A 168 6.71 -5.15 -23.02
C GLN A 168 5.41 -5.94 -22.82
N ILE A 169 5.42 -6.91 -21.91
CA ILE A 169 4.25 -7.72 -21.52
C ILE A 169 4.07 -7.62 -20.01
N GLY A 170 2.95 -7.05 -19.57
CA GLY A 170 2.66 -6.90 -18.14
C GLY A 170 1.37 -6.13 -17.91
N SER A 171 0.87 -6.14 -16.69
CA SER A 171 -0.37 -5.39 -16.38
C SER A 171 -0.20 -3.89 -16.65
N TYR A 172 0.95 -3.34 -16.30
CA TYR A 172 1.29 -1.94 -16.54
C TYR A 172 2.59 -1.84 -17.34
N ASN A 173 2.54 -1.21 -18.51
CA ASN A 173 3.69 -0.97 -19.35
C ASN A 173 3.89 0.54 -19.56
N TYR A 174 5.09 1.03 -19.30
CA TYR A 174 5.48 2.41 -19.51
C TYR A 174 6.72 2.51 -20.40
N ALA A 175 6.67 3.41 -21.37
CA ALA A 175 7.83 3.84 -22.13
C ALA A 175 7.78 5.36 -22.37
N ASP A 176 8.91 6.07 -22.24
CA ASP A 176 8.94 7.45 -22.65
C ASP A 176 8.73 7.57 -24.17
N SER A 177 9.46 6.79 -24.95
CA SER A 177 9.28 6.68 -26.40
C SER A 177 9.13 5.23 -26.81
N LEU A 178 8.01 4.88 -27.43
CA LEU A 178 7.72 3.51 -27.84
C LEU A 178 8.00 3.32 -29.35
N ARG A 179 8.89 2.38 -29.68
CA ARG A 179 9.17 1.91 -31.05
C ARG A 179 8.99 0.40 -31.18
N GLY A 180 8.02 -0.15 -30.48
CA GLY A 180 7.76 -1.58 -30.39
C GLY A 180 6.30 -1.86 -30.05
N LEU A 181 6.06 -2.87 -29.21
CA LEU A 181 4.74 -3.32 -28.80
C LEU A 181 4.63 -3.35 -27.28
N GLN A 182 3.54 -2.77 -26.75
CA GLN A 182 3.12 -2.94 -25.37
C GLN A 182 1.86 -3.80 -25.32
N LEU A 183 1.89 -4.90 -24.56
CA LEU A 183 0.75 -5.77 -24.28
C LEU A 183 0.45 -5.74 -22.78
N GLY A 184 -0.71 -5.24 -22.39
CA GLY A 184 -1.02 -5.15 -20.97
C GLY A 184 -2.41 -4.59 -20.66
N VAL A 185 -2.70 -4.45 -19.39
CA VAL A 185 -3.94 -3.79 -18.94
C VAL A 185 -3.85 -2.30 -19.19
N ILE A 186 -2.76 -1.67 -18.76
CA ILE A 186 -2.49 -0.24 -18.95
C ILE A 186 -1.17 -0.07 -19.68
N ASN A 187 -1.19 0.63 -20.79
CA ASN A 187 -0.04 0.94 -21.61
C ASN A 187 0.12 2.46 -21.73
N ILE A 188 1.31 2.97 -21.43
CA ILE A 188 1.64 4.39 -21.51
C ILE A 188 2.87 4.62 -22.36
N ALA A 189 2.77 5.53 -23.33
CA ALA A 189 3.92 6.05 -24.06
C ALA A 189 3.82 7.58 -24.13
N VAL A 190 4.88 8.28 -23.71
CA VAL A 190 4.80 9.74 -23.55
C VAL A 190 5.22 10.48 -24.81
N ASN A 191 6.45 10.28 -25.26
CA ASN A 191 7.03 11.06 -26.34
C ASN A 191 7.17 10.25 -27.63
N HIS A 192 6.74 10.82 -28.75
CA HIS A 192 6.91 10.29 -30.10
C HIS A 192 6.65 8.79 -30.27
N PRO A 193 5.50 8.25 -29.82
CA PRO A 193 5.21 6.85 -29.95
C PRO A 193 5.02 6.46 -31.43
N ARG A 194 5.87 5.55 -31.91
CA ARG A 194 5.76 4.97 -33.26
C ARG A 194 5.36 3.49 -33.21
N GLY A 195 5.15 2.96 -32.00
CA GLY A 195 4.80 1.56 -31.76
C GLY A 195 3.30 1.32 -31.68
N VAL A 196 2.97 0.12 -31.18
CA VAL A 196 1.58 -0.34 -30.99
C VAL A 196 1.35 -0.58 -29.48
N GLN A 197 0.21 -0.14 -28.99
CA GLN A 197 -0.27 -0.44 -27.64
C GLN A 197 -1.53 -1.29 -27.73
N MET A 198 -1.56 -2.42 -27.03
CA MET A 198 -2.71 -3.32 -26.96
C MET A 198 -3.06 -3.59 -25.49
N GLY A 199 -4.23 -3.14 -25.04
CA GLY A 199 -4.61 -3.28 -23.63
C GLY A 199 -5.96 -2.64 -23.31
N LEU A 200 -6.38 -2.73 -22.06
CA LEU A 200 -7.64 -2.10 -21.66
C LEU A 200 -7.55 -0.57 -21.74
N VAL A 201 -6.48 0.01 -21.24
CA VAL A 201 -6.23 1.45 -21.27
C VAL A 201 -4.91 1.72 -21.97
N ASN A 202 -4.95 2.53 -23.03
CA ASN A 202 -3.76 2.96 -23.77
C ASN A 202 -3.69 4.49 -23.76
N TYR A 203 -2.59 5.03 -23.26
CA TYR A 203 -2.34 6.45 -23.17
C TYR A 203 -1.09 6.84 -23.97
N THR A 204 -1.18 7.92 -24.74
CA THR A 204 -0.01 8.60 -25.31
C THR A 204 -0.12 10.09 -25.07
N ALA A 205 0.98 10.73 -24.71
CA ALA A 205 1.00 12.20 -24.58
C ALA A 205 1.17 12.92 -25.94
N ASP A 206 1.37 12.16 -27.00
CA ASP A 206 1.43 12.63 -28.38
C ASP A 206 0.33 11.93 -29.21
N THR A 207 -0.01 12.50 -30.37
CA THR A 207 -1.02 11.95 -31.29
C THR A 207 -0.55 10.72 -32.07
N GLY A 208 0.73 10.35 -31.97
CA GLY A 208 1.34 9.20 -32.65
C GLY A 208 0.97 7.84 -32.03
N GLY A 209 1.47 6.77 -32.69
CA GLY A 209 1.26 5.39 -32.25
C GLY A 209 -0.11 4.81 -32.60
N ARG A 210 -0.18 3.48 -32.64
CA ARG A 210 -1.43 2.73 -32.84
C ARG A 210 -1.91 2.19 -31.50
N LYS A 211 -3.19 2.35 -31.21
CA LYS A 211 -3.80 1.91 -29.95
C LYS A 211 -4.99 1.00 -30.22
N ILE A 212 -4.99 -0.16 -29.57
CA ILE A 212 -6.06 -1.15 -29.63
C ILE A 212 -6.48 -1.47 -28.20
N GLY A 213 -7.67 -1.06 -27.80
CA GLY A 213 -8.12 -1.28 -26.41
C GLY A 213 -9.42 -0.58 -26.08
N LEU A 214 -9.88 -0.79 -24.87
CA LEU A 214 -11.15 -0.27 -24.36
C LEU A 214 -11.13 1.27 -24.26
N VAL A 215 -10.07 1.82 -23.71
CA VAL A 215 -9.90 3.25 -23.52
C VAL A 215 -8.60 3.69 -24.17
N ASN A 216 -8.69 4.49 -25.23
CA ASN A 216 -7.54 5.01 -25.94
C ASN A 216 -7.49 6.54 -25.82
N ILE A 217 -6.49 7.04 -25.11
CA ILE A 217 -6.36 8.46 -24.75
C ILE A 217 -5.10 9.08 -25.36
N ASN A 218 -5.23 10.29 -25.87
CA ASN A 218 -4.13 11.16 -26.26
C ASN A 218 -4.54 12.64 -26.03
N PRO A 219 -3.67 13.64 -26.22
CA PRO A 219 -4.02 15.05 -26.02
C PRO A 219 -5.17 15.57 -26.88
N SER A 220 -5.46 14.92 -28.00
CA SER A 220 -6.57 15.27 -28.87
C SER A 220 -7.86 14.51 -28.57
N THR A 221 -7.85 13.55 -27.64
CA THR A 221 -9.03 12.76 -27.28
C THR A 221 -10.08 13.66 -26.64
N ARG A 222 -11.25 13.73 -27.24
CA ARG A 222 -12.43 14.40 -26.67
C ARG A 222 -13.11 13.43 -25.71
N ILE A 223 -13.40 13.91 -24.51
CA ILE A 223 -14.15 13.15 -23.49
C ILE A 223 -15.54 13.73 -23.42
N ASP A 224 -16.55 12.92 -23.71
CA ASP A 224 -17.95 13.28 -23.61
C ASP A 224 -18.63 12.45 -22.53
N ILE A 225 -19.42 13.10 -21.69
CA ILE A 225 -20.37 12.45 -20.78
C ILE A 225 -21.70 12.38 -21.49
N LEU A 226 -22.26 11.19 -21.60
CA LEU A 226 -23.55 10.95 -22.27
C LEU A 226 -24.60 10.58 -21.24
N ALA A 227 -25.79 11.17 -21.40
CA ALA A 227 -27.00 10.75 -20.69
C ALA A 227 -28.07 10.42 -21.72
N PHE A 228 -28.57 9.20 -21.71
CA PHE A 228 -29.51 8.74 -22.76
C PHE A 228 -30.50 7.69 -22.28
N GLY A 229 -31.55 7.54 -23.02
CA GLY A 229 -32.56 6.49 -22.84
C GLY A 229 -32.91 5.82 -24.14
N GLY A 230 -33.73 4.76 -24.06
CA GLY A 230 -34.17 4.01 -25.23
C GLY A 230 -35.18 2.92 -24.92
N ASN A 231 -35.45 2.10 -25.91
CA ASN A 231 -36.45 1.01 -25.79
C ASN A 231 -35.93 -0.22 -25.04
N THR A 232 -34.62 -0.35 -24.86
CA THR A 232 -34.01 -1.45 -24.10
C THR A 232 -33.63 -1.03 -22.67
N SER A 233 -33.39 0.27 -22.47
CA SER A 233 -33.07 0.81 -21.14
C SER A 233 -33.53 2.25 -21.02
N LYS A 234 -34.16 2.60 -19.90
CA LYS A 234 -34.77 3.93 -19.72
C LYS A 234 -33.73 4.99 -19.41
N ILE A 235 -32.75 4.67 -18.55
CA ILE A 235 -31.76 5.62 -18.07
C ILE A 235 -30.38 5.00 -18.21
N ASN A 236 -29.52 5.68 -18.94
CA ASN A 236 -28.11 5.29 -19.06
C ASN A 236 -27.22 6.53 -18.93
N ALA A 237 -26.06 6.31 -18.37
CA ALA A 237 -24.95 7.26 -18.39
C ALA A 237 -23.71 6.59 -18.98
N ALA A 238 -22.94 7.32 -19.78
CA ALA A 238 -21.72 6.78 -20.35
C ALA A 238 -20.64 7.85 -20.47
N VAL A 239 -19.38 7.39 -20.48
CA VAL A 239 -18.23 8.23 -20.84
C VAL A 239 -17.69 7.74 -22.17
N ARG A 240 -17.57 8.66 -23.13
CA ARG A 240 -17.06 8.39 -24.47
C ARG A 240 -15.72 9.07 -24.67
N PHE A 241 -14.74 8.31 -25.10
CA PHE A 241 -13.41 8.77 -25.48
C PHE A 241 -13.30 8.79 -27.00
N SER A 242 -13.41 9.97 -27.60
CA SER A 242 -13.37 10.15 -29.05
C SER A 242 -12.00 10.62 -29.51
N ASN A 243 -11.38 9.85 -30.39
CA ASN A 243 -10.15 10.17 -31.09
C ASN A 243 -10.45 10.63 -32.52
N ARG A 244 -9.45 10.77 -33.37
CA ARG A 244 -9.55 11.36 -34.72
C ARG A 244 -10.73 10.80 -35.58
N SER A 245 -10.96 9.50 -35.55
CA SER A 245 -12.04 8.84 -36.32
C SER A 245 -12.66 7.66 -35.57
N THR A 246 -12.19 7.38 -34.34
CA THR A 246 -12.63 6.24 -33.54
C THR A 246 -13.08 6.71 -32.16
N TYR A 247 -13.95 5.97 -31.52
CA TYR A 247 -14.30 6.20 -30.14
C TYR A 247 -14.50 4.88 -29.39
N SER A 248 -14.27 4.93 -28.09
CA SER A 248 -14.69 3.91 -27.14
C SER A 248 -15.64 4.53 -26.11
N MET A 249 -16.61 3.78 -25.67
CA MET A 249 -17.64 4.23 -24.73
C MET A 249 -17.86 3.19 -23.64
N LEU A 250 -17.77 3.64 -22.39
CA LEU A 250 -18.10 2.86 -21.19
C LEU A 250 -19.39 3.42 -20.59
N GLY A 251 -20.37 2.58 -20.35
CA GLY A 251 -21.65 3.03 -19.85
C GLY A 251 -22.23 2.12 -18.76
N VAL A 252 -23.05 2.73 -17.94
CA VAL A 252 -23.85 2.07 -16.92
C VAL A 252 -25.30 2.48 -17.12
N GLY A 253 -26.23 1.61 -16.76
CA GLY A 253 -27.64 1.97 -16.89
C GLY A 253 -28.59 0.89 -16.40
N THR A 254 -29.85 1.19 -16.52
CA THR A 254 -30.90 0.21 -16.31
C THR A 254 -31.18 -0.52 -17.61
N HIS A 255 -31.44 -1.81 -17.54
CA HIS A 255 -31.78 -2.62 -18.70
C HIS A 255 -33.18 -3.25 -18.48
N TYR A 256 -34.16 -2.73 -19.18
CA TYR A 256 -35.55 -3.25 -19.15
C TYR A 256 -35.72 -4.27 -20.27
N MET A 257 -35.83 -5.50 -19.89
CA MET A 257 -35.98 -6.61 -20.85
C MET A 257 -37.40 -6.83 -21.31
N GLY A 258 -38.31 -5.91 -21.02
CA GLY A 258 -39.68 -5.92 -21.54
C GLY A 258 -40.59 -6.99 -20.98
N LEU A 259 -40.11 -7.99 -20.32
CA LEU A 259 -40.80 -9.11 -19.72
C LEU A 259 -40.66 -9.01 -18.20
N ASP A 260 -41.73 -8.95 -17.45
CA ASP A 260 -41.82 -9.13 -16.01
C ASP A 260 -41.51 -7.94 -15.08
N LYS A 261 -41.40 -6.72 -15.53
CA LYS A 261 -41.21 -5.53 -14.67
C LYS A 261 -40.00 -5.62 -13.71
N LYS A 262 -39.00 -6.49 -13.96
CA LYS A 262 -37.85 -6.66 -13.09
C LYS A 262 -36.83 -5.55 -13.33
N PHE A 263 -36.37 -4.95 -12.24
CA PHE A 263 -35.26 -4.00 -12.32
C PHE A 263 -33.96 -4.75 -12.66
N SER A 264 -33.20 -4.21 -13.58
CA SER A 264 -31.89 -4.76 -13.98
C SER A 264 -30.85 -3.67 -14.12
N GLY A 265 -29.60 -3.99 -13.81
CA GLY A 265 -28.45 -3.13 -14.05
C GLY A 265 -27.67 -3.61 -15.27
N ALA A 266 -27.06 -2.70 -16.00
CA ALA A 266 -26.24 -3.01 -17.14
C ALA A 266 -24.91 -2.25 -17.11
N LEU A 267 -23.84 -2.94 -17.47
CA LEU A 267 -22.54 -2.35 -17.75
C LEU A 267 -22.26 -2.56 -19.25
N SER A 268 -22.05 -1.49 -19.97
CA SER A 268 -21.88 -1.54 -21.43
C SER A 268 -20.52 -1.01 -21.86
N TYR A 269 -20.00 -1.64 -22.89
CA TYR A 269 -18.82 -1.18 -23.61
C TYR A 269 -19.12 -1.14 -25.10
N ARG A 270 -18.76 -0.04 -25.78
CA ARG A 270 -18.96 0.13 -27.23
C ARG A 270 -17.67 0.66 -27.85
N LEU A 271 -17.32 0.11 -29.01
CA LEU A 271 -16.17 0.53 -29.80
C LEU A 271 -16.67 0.88 -31.22
N GLY A 272 -16.39 2.10 -31.67
CA GLY A 272 -16.93 2.58 -32.93
C GLY A 272 -15.97 3.48 -33.73
N GLN A 273 -16.42 3.74 -34.93
CA GLN A 273 -15.85 4.74 -35.83
C GLN A 273 -16.88 5.80 -36.15
N TYR A 274 -16.42 7.01 -36.46
CA TYR A 274 -17.30 8.10 -36.89
C TYR A 274 -16.61 8.98 -37.94
N VAL A 275 -17.42 9.65 -38.73
CA VAL A 275 -17.01 10.64 -39.72
C VAL A 275 -17.76 11.93 -39.49
N TRP A 276 -17.11 13.05 -39.71
CA TRP A 276 -17.75 14.38 -39.72
C TRP A 276 -18.35 14.62 -41.12
N LEU A 277 -19.67 14.75 -41.12
CA LEU A 277 -20.38 15.16 -42.34
C LEU A 277 -20.36 16.68 -42.51
N THR A 278 -20.47 17.39 -41.39
CA THR A 278 -20.33 18.86 -41.31
C THR A 278 -19.61 19.19 -39.98
N PRO A 279 -19.21 20.47 -39.76
CA PRO A 279 -18.62 20.85 -38.46
C PRO A 279 -19.49 20.57 -37.21
N HIS A 280 -20.79 20.37 -37.44
CA HIS A 280 -21.77 20.12 -36.36
C HIS A 280 -22.39 18.73 -36.38
N TRP A 281 -22.22 17.95 -37.43
CA TRP A 281 -22.91 16.71 -37.62
C TRP A 281 -21.94 15.57 -37.88
N THR A 282 -22.07 14.48 -37.08
CA THR A 282 -21.32 13.26 -37.23
C THR A 282 -22.22 12.06 -37.48
N LEU A 283 -21.70 11.11 -38.25
CA LEU A 283 -22.29 9.80 -38.46
C LEU A 283 -21.28 8.74 -38.03
N GLY A 284 -21.73 7.74 -37.28
CA GLY A 284 -20.83 6.69 -36.76
C GLY A 284 -21.52 5.33 -36.71
N ALA A 285 -20.67 4.31 -36.56
CA ALA A 285 -21.11 2.95 -36.32
C ALA A 285 -20.27 2.33 -35.19
N ASP A 286 -20.89 1.50 -34.35
CA ASP A 286 -20.19 0.81 -33.29
C ASP A 286 -20.69 -0.62 -33.05
N LEU A 287 -19.79 -1.40 -32.43
CA LEU A 287 -20.09 -2.71 -31.86
C LEU A 287 -20.04 -2.59 -30.35
N GLY A 288 -21.02 -3.16 -29.70
CA GLY A 288 -21.19 -3.10 -28.26
C GLY A 288 -21.31 -4.45 -27.61
N PHE A 289 -20.80 -4.53 -26.39
CA PHE A 289 -21.04 -5.60 -25.43
C PHE A 289 -21.71 -5.02 -24.21
N SER A 290 -22.75 -5.67 -23.69
CA SER A 290 -23.41 -5.26 -22.47
C SER A 290 -23.55 -6.47 -21.55
N HIS A 291 -23.04 -6.33 -20.35
CA HIS A 291 -23.28 -7.25 -19.23
C HIS A 291 -24.50 -6.77 -18.48
N ILE A 292 -25.44 -7.68 -18.22
CA ILE A 292 -26.74 -7.35 -17.62
C ILE A 292 -26.97 -8.28 -16.44
N GLU A 293 -27.25 -7.69 -15.29
CA GLU A 293 -27.72 -8.40 -14.10
C GLU A 293 -29.19 -8.09 -13.84
N THR A 294 -30.04 -9.14 -13.78
CA THR A 294 -31.42 -9.00 -13.44
C THR A 294 -31.62 -9.34 -11.97
N PHE A 295 -32.22 -8.43 -11.21
CA PHE A 295 -32.52 -8.63 -9.80
C PHE A 295 -33.83 -9.39 -9.66
N ALA A 296 -33.80 -10.56 -9.03
CA ALA A 296 -35.00 -11.34 -8.72
C ALA A 296 -35.78 -10.71 -7.56
N GLU A 297 -37.09 -10.90 -7.49
CA GLU A 297 -37.87 -10.58 -6.31
C GLU A 297 -37.39 -11.39 -5.09
N ARG A 298 -37.63 -10.83 -3.92
CA ARG A 298 -37.12 -11.14 -2.58
C ARG A 298 -37.06 -12.60 -2.07
N SER A 299 -37.27 -13.61 -2.88
CA SER A 299 -37.18 -14.99 -2.45
C SER A 299 -36.32 -15.82 -3.40
N SER A 300 -35.14 -16.16 -2.93
CA SER A 300 -34.43 -17.39 -3.22
C SER A 300 -33.52 -17.52 -4.43
N ASP A 301 -33.43 -16.70 -5.44
CA ASP A 301 -32.56 -17.08 -6.54
C ASP A 301 -31.59 -15.99 -6.97
N ARG A 302 -30.31 -16.46 -7.17
CA ARG A 302 -29.20 -15.68 -7.71
C ARG A 302 -29.65 -14.86 -8.92
N PRO A 303 -29.19 -13.60 -9.05
CA PRO A 303 -29.55 -12.77 -10.19
C PRO A 303 -29.21 -13.49 -11.49
N ARG A 304 -30.13 -13.53 -12.45
CA ARG A 304 -29.87 -14.10 -13.77
C ARG A 304 -28.93 -13.19 -14.52
N ARG A 305 -27.79 -13.69 -14.92
CA ARG A 305 -26.79 -12.97 -15.68
C ARG A 305 -27.01 -13.17 -17.17
N LEU A 306 -27.05 -12.05 -17.87
CA LEU A 306 -27.21 -12.02 -19.32
C LEU A 306 -26.10 -11.19 -19.95
N TYR A 307 -25.77 -11.47 -21.19
CA TYR A 307 -24.90 -10.62 -22.00
C TYR A 307 -25.57 -10.30 -23.31
N SER A 308 -25.32 -9.11 -23.85
CA SER A 308 -25.86 -8.65 -25.13
C SER A 308 -24.72 -8.22 -26.05
N LEU A 309 -24.71 -8.76 -27.26
CA LEU A 309 -23.87 -8.28 -28.36
C LEU A 309 -24.73 -7.36 -29.20
N GLN A 310 -24.22 -6.16 -29.47
CA GLN A 310 -25.00 -5.09 -30.11
C GLN A 310 -24.19 -4.45 -31.24
N ALA A 311 -24.88 -4.01 -32.27
CA ALA A 311 -24.35 -3.18 -33.33
C ALA A 311 -25.23 -1.96 -33.51
N HIS A 312 -24.65 -0.79 -33.62
CA HIS A 312 -25.38 0.47 -33.72
C HIS A 312 -24.87 1.36 -34.86
N LEU A 313 -25.79 2.11 -35.44
CA LEU A 313 -25.55 3.28 -36.25
C LEU A 313 -25.96 4.51 -35.45
N ASN A 314 -25.06 5.49 -35.37
CA ASN A 314 -25.23 6.67 -34.52
C ASN A 314 -25.17 7.93 -35.35
N THR A 315 -26.00 8.88 -35.05
CA THR A 315 -25.91 10.25 -35.56
C THR A 315 -25.85 11.22 -34.39
N GLU A 316 -25.02 12.25 -34.48
CA GLU A 316 -24.90 13.28 -33.45
C GLU A 316 -24.85 14.66 -34.06
N TRP A 317 -25.70 15.55 -33.55
CA TRP A 317 -25.73 16.98 -33.89
C TRP A 317 -25.22 17.79 -32.69
N ARG A 318 -24.20 18.64 -32.95
CA ARG A 318 -23.63 19.51 -31.91
C ARG A 318 -24.18 20.90 -31.98
N PHE A 319 -24.87 21.36 -30.96
CA PHE A 319 -25.39 22.69 -30.79
C PHE A 319 -24.26 23.71 -30.54
N CYS A 320 -23.27 23.32 -29.76
CA CYS A 320 -22.08 24.08 -29.45
C CYS A 320 -20.87 23.16 -29.15
N LYS A 321 -19.71 23.74 -28.82
CA LYS A 321 -18.51 22.98 -28.51
C LYS A 321 -18.69 22.01 -27.33
N SER A 322 -19.59 22.32 -26.40
CA SER A 322 -19.79 21.59 -25.16
C SER A 322 -21.00 20.67 -25.11
N VAL A 323 -22.01 20.88 -26.00
CA VAL A 323 -23.27 20.13 -25.93
C VAL A 323 -23.70 19.67 -27.31
N GLY A 324 -24.13 18.42 -27.38
CA GLY A 324 -24.74 17.81 -28.55
C GLY A 324 -25.88 16.88 -28.19
N ALA A 325 -26.73 16.58 -29.16
CA ALA A 325 -27.73 15.52 -29.05
C ALA A 325 -27.37 14.39 -30.01
N PHE A 326 -27.60 13.15 -29.60
CA PHE A 326 -27.39 12.00 -30.47
C PHE A 326 -28.59 11.08 -30.51
N ALA A 327 -28.71 10.36 -31.61
CA ALA A 327 -29.66 9.26 -31.77
C ALA A 327 -28.90 8.04 -32.31
N SER A 328 -29.36 6.87 -31.92
CA SER A 328 -28.74 5.60 -32.25
C SER A 328 -29.82 4.57 -32.63
N VAL A 329 -29.61 3.88 -33.75
CA VAL A 329 -30.41 2.73 -34.16
C VAL A 329 -29.47 1.52 -34.20
N GLY A 330 -29.86 0.43 -33.58
CA GLY A 330 -29.03 -0.75 -33.49
C GLY A 330 -29.83 -2.05 -33.43
N TYR A 331 -29.09 -3.14 -33.42
CA TYR A 331 -29.64 -4.47 -33.23
C TYR A 331 -28.84 -5.19 -32.17
N GLY A 332 -29.53 -5.85 -31.24
CA GLY A 332 -28.92 -6.54 -30.11
C GLY A 332 -29.39 -7.98 -29.99
N ASN A 333 -28.45 -8.88 -29.75
CA ASN A 333 -28.66 -10.29 -29.45
C ASN A 333 -28.23 -10.56 -28.00
N THR A 334 -29.22 -10.82 -27.13
CA THR A 334 -29.02 -11.03 -25.69
C THR A 334 -29.14 -12.51 -25.34
N ARG A 335 -28.19 -13.03 -24.58
CA ARG A 335 -28.07 -14.44 -24.22
C ARG A 335 -27.77 -14.65 -22.74
N HIS A 336 -28.07 -15.85 -22.27
CA HIS A 336 -27.73 -16.29 -20.91
C HIS A 336 -26.27 -16.68 -20.82
N TYR A 337 -25.59 -16.22 -19.76
CA TYR A 337 -24.28 -16.76 -19.39
C TYR A 337 -24.39 -18.27 -19.06
N GLY A 338 -23.36 -19.03 -19.42
CA GLY A 338 -23.28 -20.48 -19.14
C GLY A 338 -24.00 -21.38 -20.11
N SER A 339 -25.25 -21.08 -20.49
CA SER A 339 -26.00 -21.93 -21.45
C SER A 339 -25.93 -21.45 -22.89
N GLY A 340 -25.54 -20.19 -23.13
CA GLY A 340 -25.56 -19.57 -24.46
C GLY A 340 -26.97 -19.44 -25.08
N ARG A 341 -28.02 -19.81 -24.35
CA ARG A 341 -29.40 -19.74 -24.86
C ARG A 341 -29.79 -18.31 -25.17
N LEU A 342 -30.42 -18.11 -26.32
CA LEU A 342 -30.98 -16.83 -26.72
C LEU A 342 -32.08 -16.41 -25.67
N TYR A 343 -31.98 -15.18 -25.21
CA TYR A 343 -32.95 -14.56 -24.33
C TYR A 343 -33.86 -13.64 -25.15
N GLU A 344 -33.29 -12.71 -25.90
CA GLU A 344 -34.04 -11.76 -26.71
C GLU A 344 -33.19 -11.25 -27.88
N GLU A 345 -33.76 -11.04 -29.00
CA GLU A 345 -33.25 -10.27 -30.13
C GLU A 345 -34.14 -9.04 -30.35
N LYS A 346 -33.52 -7.84 -30.46
CA LYS A 346 -34.30 -6.63 -30.48
C LYS A 346 -33.64 -5.51 -31.27
N LEU A 347 -34.48 -4.76 -31.97
CA LEU A 347 -34.12 -3.46 -32.51
C LEU A 347 -33.91 -2.48 -31.35
N ILE A 348 -32.76 -1.83 -31.32
CA ILE A 348 -32.35 -0.89 -30.29
C ILE A 348 -32.53 0.52 -30.82
N LEU A 349 -33.30 1.33 -30.10
CA LEU A 349 -33.48 2.75 -30.38
C LEU A 349 -33.04 3.51 -29.14
N GLN A 350 -32.11 4.43 -29.29
CA GLN A 350 -31.61 5.25 -28.19
C GLN A 350 -31.48 6.72 -28.63
N ALA A 351 -31.72 7.62 -27.71
CA ALA A 351 -31.49 9.05 -27.91
C ALA A 351 -31.05 9.71 -26.59
N GLY A 352 -30.26 10.76 -26.71
CA GLY A 352 -29.76 11.44 -25.53
C GLY A 352 -28.87 12.66 -25.83
N LEU A 353 -28.26 13.16 -24.77
CA LEU A 353 -27.40 14.32 -24.79
C LEU A 353 -25.94 13.92 -24.54
N ALA A 354 -25.02 14.62 -25.19
CA ALA A 354 -23.59 14.48 -25.02
C ALA A 354 -23.00 15.80 -24.51
N PHE A 355 -22.35 15.76 -23.38
CA PHE A 355 -21.69 16.90 -22.77
C PHE A 355 -20.18 16.70 -22.87
N THR A 356 -19.49 17.60 -23.59
CA THR A 356 -18.03 17.52 -23.67
C THR A 356 -17.42 18.10 -22.41
N TRP A 357 -16.56 17.29 -21.75
CA TRP A 357 -15.81 17.73 -20.60
C TRP A 357 -14.89 18.90 -20.98
N PRO A 358 -14.99 20.08 -20.33
CA PRO A 358 -14.14 21.21 -20.65
C PRO A 358 -12.69 20.84 -20.28
N ARG A 359 -11.79 20.97 -21.25
CA ARG A 359 -10.36 20.93 -20.95
C ARG A 359 -10.04 22.14 -20.10
N ALA A 360 -9.55 21.91 -18.90
CA ALA A 360 -8.95 22.96 -18.12
C ALA A 360 -7.86 23.62 -18.98
N THR A 361 -8.02 24.88 -19.31
CA THR A 361 -7.00 25.70 -19.94
C THR A 361 -5.76 25.61 -19.09
N GLN A 362 -4.72 25.02 -19.66
CA GLN A 362 -3.52 24.61 -18.96
C GLN A 362 -2.76 25.84 -18.44
N GLN A 363 -3.06 26.23 -17.21
CA GLN A 363 -1.99 26.80 -16.42
C GLN A 363 -1.18 25.62 -15.85
N PRO A 364 0.16 25.61 -16.00
CA PRO A 364 0.98 24.57 -15.41
C PRO A 364 0.73 24.57 -13.92
N PHE A 365 0.10 23.52 -13.43
CA PHE A 365 0.20 23.14 -12.04
C PHE A 365 1.66 22.71 -11.82
N ALA A 366 2.52 23.70 -11.61
CA ALA A 366 3.68 23.43 -10.83
C ALA A 366 3.12 23.03 -9.47
N LEU A 367 3.09 21.73 -9.15
CA LEU A 367 3.34 21.36 -7.76
C LEU A 367 4.63 22.14 -7.48
N ARG A 368 4.53 23.30 -6.83
CA ARG A 368 5.71 23.88 -6.23
C ARG A 368 6.25 22.71 -5.44
N ARG A 369 7.44 22.26 -5.78
CA ARG A 369 8.31 21.65 -4.80
C ARG A 369 7.97 22.39 -3.55
N SER A 370 7.46 21.68 -2.59
CA SER A 370 6.71 22.18 -1.44
C SER A 370 7.44 23.35 -0.78
N VAL A 371 6.84 23.92 0.23
CA VAL A 371 7.43 24.80 1.25
C VAL A 371 8.92 24.49 1.56
N LEU A 372 9.40 23.30 1.27
CA LEU A 372 10.79 22.86 1.36
C LEU A 372 11.73 23.59 0.38
N ASP A 373 11.33 23.82 -0.90
CA ASP A 373 12.19 24.58 -1.85
C ASP A 373 12.26 26.07 -1.51
N ASN A 374 11.21 26.62 -0.92
CA ASN A 374 11.26 27.98 -0.39
C ASN A 374 12.07 28.07 0.92
N ALA A 375 12.10 27.01 1.73
CA ALA A 375 12.93 26.97 2.93
C ALA A 375 14.41 26.72 2.60
N LEU A 376 14.69 25.93 1.57
CA LEU A 376 16.07 25.68 1.10
C LEU A 376 16.64 26.84 0.27
N SER A 377 15.80 27.71 -0.34
CA SER A 377 16.27 28.90 -1.07
C SER A 377 16.48 30.12 -0.18
N GLN A 378 16.08 30.08 1.07
CA GLN A 378 16.25 31.20 2.03
C GLN A 378 17.38 31.01 3.05
N GLY A 379 18.41 30.25 2.72
CA GLY A 379 19.54 30.01 3.61
C GLY A 379 19.44 28.65 4.32
N ASP A 380 20.54 27.98 4.40
CA ASP A 380 20.67 26.68 5.02
C ASP A 380 20.20 26.71 6.48
N PRO A 381 19.03 26.13 6.85
CA PRO A 381 18.55 26.14 8.22
C PRO A 381 19.42 25.31 9.17
N TYR A 382 20.46 24.67 8.65
CA TYR A 382 21.37 23.81 9.40
C TYR A 382 22.67 24.49 9.87
N THR A 383 22.85 25.78 9.65
CA THR A 383 23.89 26.55 10.35
C THR A 383 23.43 26.95 11.77
N LEU A 384 22.84 26.00 12.50
CA LEU A 384 22.77 26.15 13.96
C LEU A 384 24.18 25.95 14.50
N SER A 385 24.65 26.94 15.24
CA SER A 385 25.94 26.83 15.92
C SER A 385 25.98 25.56 16.76
N ALA A 386 27.11 24.89 16.83
CA ALA A 386 27.30 23.65 17.59
C ALA A 386 26.80 23.80 19.06
N ASP A 387 26.85 24.99 19.63
CA ASP A 387 26.35 25.29 20.97
C ASP A 387 24.82 25.17 21.12
N SER A 388 24.05 25.36 20.05
CA SER A 388 22.59 25.21 20.08
C SER A 388 22.15 23.74 20.09
N CYS A 389 22.92 22.83 19.51
CA CYS A 389 22.59 21.41 19.43
C CYS A 389 22.74 20.69 20.79
N PHE A 390 23.69 21.11 21.63
CA PHE A 390 23.92 20.48 22.94
C PHE A 390 22.88 20.88 23.98
N ALA A 391 22.24 22.03 23.86
CA ALA A 391 21.19 22.48 24.78
C ALA A 391 19.84 21.76 24.58
N LEU A 392 19.67 21.00 23.52
CA LEU A 392 18.38 20.44 23.06
C LEU A 392 18.22 18.93 23.28
N ALA A 393 19.24 18.23 23.75
CA ALA A 393 19.10 16.81 24.08
C ALA A 393 18.09 16.66 25.25
N PRO A 394 16.96 15.95 25.04
CA PRO A 394 15.99 15.78 26.10
C PRO A 394 16.63 15.03 27.28
N ARG A 395 16.46 15.56 28.49
CA ARG A 395 16.91 14.87 29.70
C ARG A 395 16.15 13.55 29.81
N ARG A 396 16.88 12.44 30.04
CA ARG A 396 16.32 11.10 30.19
C ARG A 396 15.87 10.90 31.63
N HIS A 397 14.63 10.45 31.77
CA HIS A 397 14.03 10.17 33.09
C HIS A 397 13.52 8.70 33.14
N PRO A 398 14.42 7.70 33.20
CA PRO A 398 14.06 6.29 33.11
C PRO A 398 13.13 5.82 34.23
N TRP A 399 13.34 6.29 35.46
CA TRP A 399 12.48 5.93 36.59
C TRP A 399 11.08 6.54 36.48
N LEU A 400 10.97 7.75 35.95
CA LEU A 400 9.67 8.36 35.73
C LEU A 400 8.90 7.61 34.65
N ALA A 401 9.57 7.20 33.57
CA ALA A 401 8.97 6.35 32.54
C ALA A 401 8.43 5.03 33.11
N ALA A 402 9.18 4.39 34.04
CA ALA A 402 8.74 3.16 34.69
C ALA A 402 7.51 3.39 35.61
N VAL A 403 7.52 4.49 36.36
CA VAL A 403 6.39 4.88 37.22
C VAL A 403 5.16 5.19 36.38
N GLU A 404 5.32 5.87 35.25
CA GLU A 404 4.22 6.16 34.32
C GLU A 404 3.65 4.89 33.70
N ALA A 405 4.49 3.93 33.28
CA ALA A 405 4.04 2.64 32.76
C ALA A 405 3.23 1.87 33.81
N ALA A 406 3.70 1.84 35.07
CA ALA A 406 2.95 1.26 36.18
C ALA A 406 1.65 2.05 36.49
N GLY A 407 1.69 3.37 36.39
CA GLY A 407 0.54 4.24 36.56
C GLY A 407 -0.54 4.04 35.50
N ILE A 408 -0.16 3.77 34.24
CA ILE A 408 -1.09 3.39 33.16
C ILE A 408 -1.84 2.12 33.56
N ASN A 409 -1.14 1.08 34.02
CA ASN A 409 -1.77 -0.13 34.50
C ASN A 409 -2.72 0.11 35.68
N ALA A 410 -2.31 0.91 36.65
CA ALA A 410 -3.15 1.27 37.79
C ALA A 410 -4.41 2.04 37.35
N MET A 411 -4.29 2.92 36.37
CA MET A 411 -5.42 3.70 35.83
C MET A 411 -6.40 2.80 35.06
N VAL A 412 -5.91 1.94 34.17
CA VAL A 412 -6.74 0.99 33.40
C VAL A 412 -7.43 0.03 34.36
N PHE A 413 -6.68 -0.57 35.29
CA PHE A 413 -7.24 -1.40 36.34
C PHE A 413 -8.34 -0.69 37.16
N SER A 414 -8.12 0.57 37.53
CA SER A 414 -9.11 1.35 38.26
C SER A 414 -10.39 1.59 37.48
N TYR A 415 -10.26 1.88 36.19
CA TYR A 415 -11.38 2.02 35.29
C TYR A 415 -12.15 0.71 35.15
N ASP A 416 -11.46 -0.40 34.87
CA ASP A 416 -12.08 -1.71 34.67
C ASP A 416 -12.74 -2.21 35.96
N ARG A 417 -12.10 -1.99 37.09
CA ARG A 417 -12.59 -2.44 38.39
C ARG A 417 -13.80 -1.68 38.90
N TRP A 418 -13.79 -0.33 38.80
CA TRP A 418 -14.78 0.49 39.45
C TRP A 418 -15.78 1.19 38.52
N ILE A 419 -15.43 1.36 37.25
CA ILE A 419 -16.30 1.99 36.25
C ILE A 419 -16.93 0.95 35.35
N ALA A 420 -16.11 0.12 34.68
CA ALA A 420 -16.59 -0.94 33.78
C ALA A 420 -17.12 -2.18 34.53
N ASN A 421 -16.77 -2.35 35.82
CA ASN A 421 -17.09 -3.54 36.64
C ASN A 421 -16.73 -4.87 35.96
N ALA A 422 -15.61 -4.88 35.26
CA ALA A 422 -15.14 -6.05 34.51
C ALA A 422 -14.78 -7.22 35.44
N SER A 423 -15.16 -8.44 35.07
CA SER A 423 -14.93 -9.66 35.86
C SER A 423 -13.45 -9.98 36.01
N TYR A 424 -12.66 -9.80 34.95
CA TYR A 424 -11.23 -10.07 34.93
C TYR A 424 -10.42 -9.14 35.85
N SER A 425 -10.92 -7.94 36.18
CA SER A 425 -10.27 -7.00 37.07
C SER A 425 -10.41 -7.32 38.57
N ARG A 426 -11.03 -8.47 38.93
CA ARG A 426 -11.21 -8.88 40.33
C ARG A 426 -9.98 -9.66 40.83
N ILE A 427 -8.86 -8.98 40.92
CA ILE A 427 -7.59 -9.56 41.33
C ILE A 427 -7.50 -9.76 42.84
N SER A 428 -6.70 -10.75 43.26
CA SER A 428 -6.36 -11.08 44.63
C SER A 428 -4.94 -11.65 44.67
N LEU A 429 -4.32 -11.73 45.85
CA LEU A 429 -3.02 -12.40 45.98
C LEU A 429 -3.08 -13.89 45.55
N HIS A 430 -4.25 -14.50 45.67
CA HIS A 430 -4.47 -15.86 45.20
C HIS A 430 -4.44 -15.95 43.67
N THR A 431 -5.15 -15.07 42.97
CA THR A 431 -5.18 -15.05 41.49
C THR A 431 -3.80 -14.71 40.93
N ILE A 432 -3.11 -13.72 41.51
CA ILE A 432 -1.73 -13.39 41.10
C ILE A 432 -0.80 -14.60 41.26
N ARG A 433 -0.88 -15.30 42.39
CA ARG A 433 -0.07 -16.50 42.62
C ARG A 433 -0.44 -17.63 41.63
N HIS A 434 -1.72 -17.72 41.29
CA HIS A 434 -2.21 -18.66 40.29
C HIS A 434 -1.62 -18.33 38.91
N ASN A 435 -1.62 -17.10 38.49
CA ASN A 435 -1.07 -16.62 37.21
C ASN A 435 0.42 -16.98 37.05
N PHE A 436 1.21 -16.73 38.11
CA PHE A 436 2.62 -17.15 38.09
C PHE A 436 2.82 -18.66 38.07
N LYS A 437 1.91 -19.43 38.66
CA LYS A 437 1.99 -20.90 38.69
C LYS A 437 1.54 -21.54 37.37
N THR A 438 0.50 -20.98 36.76
CA THR A 438 -0.08 -21.51 35.52
C THR A 438 0.81 -21.18 34.32
N GLY A 439 1.45 -20.02 34.32
CA GLY A 439 2.22 -19.52 33.18
C GLY A 439 1.32 -19.12 32.02
N PHE A 440 1.92 -18.96 30.82
CA PHE A 440 1.23 -18.44 29.67
C PHE A 440 0.20 -19.41 29.08
N VAL A 441 -0.96 -18.84 28.76
CA VAL A 441 -2.05 -19.45 28.01
C VAL A 441 -2.31 -18.67 26.74
N TRP A 442 -3.32 -19.08 25.99
CA TRP A 442 -3.83 -18.33 24.85
C TRP A 442 -5.16 -17.68 25.24
N ASP A 443 -5.28 -16.39 24.96
CA ASP A 443 -6.47 -15.62 25.25
C ASP A 443 -7.60 -15.84 24.22
N ASN A 444 -8.85 -15.53 24.63
CA ASN A 444 -10.07 -15.69 23.85
C ASN A 444 -10.76 -14.37 23.49
N ASP A 445 -10.09 -13.25 23.54
CA ASP A 445 -10.63 -11.93 23.24
C ASP A 445 -11.08 -11.77 21.77
N PRO A 446 -12.03 -10.85 21.48
CA PRO A 446 -12.47 -10.55 20.12
C PRO A 446 -11.34 -10.09 19.20
N PHE A 447 -11.52 -10.28 17.88
CA PHE A 447 -10.53 -9.93 16.86
C PHE A 447 -10.00 -8.50 16.96
N SER A 448 -10.87 -7.53 17.21
CA SER A 448 -10.49 -6.12 17.35
C SER A 448 -9.72 -5.84 18.64
N THR A 449 -10.02 -6.54 19.73
CA THR A 449 -9.29 -6.40 21.00
C THR A 449 -7.86 -6.90 20.85
N ASN A 450 -7.69 -8.15 20.46
CA ASN A 450 -6.38 -8.78 20.37
C ASN A 450 -5.47 -8.17 19.30
N LEU A 451 -6.03 -7.74 18.19
CA LEU A 451 -5.24 -7.33 17.02
C LEU A 451 -5.23 -5.82 16.76
N PHE A 452 -5.92 -5.03 17.61
CA PHE A 452 -5.88 -3.57 17.55
C PHE A 452 -5.85 -2.90 18.94
N ALA A 453 -6.71 -3.29 19.88
CA ALA A 453 -6.77 -2.62 21.20
C ALA A 453 -5.53 -2.90 22.05
N HIS A 454 -5.02 -4.14 22.07
CA HIS A 454 -3.76 -4.47 22.74
C HIS A 454 -2.56 -3.72 22.15
N PRO A 455 -2.35 -3.65 20.81
CA PRO A 455 -1.36 -2.76 20.22
C PRO A 455 -1.52 -1.29 20.62
N TYR A 456 -2.75 -0.79 20.72
CA TYR A 456 -2.98 0.58 21.17
C TYR A 456 -2.63 0.77 22.65
N HIS A 457 -2.90 -0.21 23.51
CA HIS A 457 -2.49 -0.17 24.93
C HIS A 457 -0.96 -0.17 25.05
N GLY A 458 -0.27 -0.98 24.27
CA GLY A 458 1.19 -0.98 24.20
C GLY A 458 1.81 0.34 23.75
N ASN A 459 1.11 1.09 22.90
CA ASN A 459 1.48 2.44 22.54
C ASN A 459 1.61 3.36 23.79
N LEU A 460 0.74 3.24 24.77
CA LEU A 460 0.80 4.05 25.99
C LEU A 460 2.07 3.74 26.81
N TYR A 461 2.41 2.48 26.99
CA TYR A 461 3.64 2.08 27.67
C TYR A 461 4.90 2.53 26.91
N PHE A 462 4.92 2.37 25.60
CA PHE A 462 6.02 2.83 24.77
C PHE A 462 6.20 4.36 24.90
N ASN A 463 5.11 5.10 24.89
CA ASN A 463 5.12 6.55 25.00
C ASN A 463 5.43 7.05 26.41
N SER A 464 5.26 6.27 27.47
CA SER A 464 5.78 6.65 28.77
C SER A 464 7.31 6.85 28.74
N ALA A 465 8.02 5.99 28.01
CA ALA A 465 9.47 6.12 27.83
C ALA A 465 9.84 7.22 26.82
N ARG A 466 9.14 7.28 25.66
CA ARG A 466 9.42 8.30 24.63
C ARG A 466 9.25 9.72 25.18
N SER A 467 8.16 9.97 25.90
CA SER A 467 7.86 11.27 26.52
C SER A 467 8.86 11.66 27.64
N ASN A 468 9.60 10.69 28.15
CA ASN A 468 10.66 10.88 29.13
C ASN A 468 12.08 10.88 28.53
N GLY A 469 12.19 11.12 27.19
CA GLY A 469 13.46 11.35 26.52
C GLY A 469 14.23 10.08 26.13
N MET A 470 13.60 8.91 26.20
CA MET A 470 14.20 7.66 25.73
C MET A 470 14.20 7.58 24.20
N SER A 471 15.20 6.92 23.62
CA SER A 471 15.23 6.60 22.20
C SER A 471 14.19 5.51 21.87
N PHE A 472 13.93 5.29 20.56
CA PHE A 472 13.05 4.22 20.10
C PHE A 472 13.39 2.86 20.78
N TRP A 473 14.64 2.41 20.62
CA TRP A 473 15.07 1.11 21.15
C TRP A 473 15.07 1.02 22.67
N GLN A 474 15.31 2.15 23.34
CA GLN A 474 15.22 2.21 24.81
C GLN A 474 13.79 2.20 25.34
N SER A 475 12.80 2.52 24.50
CA SER A 475 11.38 2.53 24.85
C SER A 475 10.72 1.16 24.69
N VAL A 476 11.26 0.27 23.83
CA VAL A 476 10.73 -1.08 23.62
C VAL A 476 10.62 -1.89 24.93
N PRO A 477 11.64 -1.93 25.82
CA PRO A 477 11.53 -2.64 27.09
C PRO A 477 10.37 -2.19 27.98
N TYR A 478 10.00 -0.90 27.94
CA TYR A 478 8.87 -0.40 28.73
C TYR A 478 7.53 -0.93 28.23
N ALA A 479 7.38 -1.08 26.89
CA ALA A 479 6.20 -1.71 26.33
C ALA A 479 6.11 -3.18 26.72
N VAL A 480 7.24 -3.90 26.70
CA VAL A 480 7.30 -5.33 27.13
C VAL A 480 7.00 -5.46 28.62
N CYS A 481 7.65 -4.69 29.47
CA CYS A 481 7.46 -4.75 30.93
C CYS A 481 6.05 -4.30 31.34
N GLY A 482 5.51 -3.24 30.69
CA GLY A 482 4.14 -2.78 30.93
C GLY A 482 3.10 -3.85 30.62
N SER A 483 3.24 -4.54 29.49
CA SER A 483 2.40 -5.65 29.09
C SER A 483 2.52 -6.83 30.07
N LEU A 484 3.73 -7.29 30.35
CA LEU A 484 3.95 -8.36 31.31
C LEU A 484 3.38 -8.05 32.70
N MET A 485 3.50 -6.77 33.13
CA MET A 485 2.94 -6.35 34.41
C MET A 485 1.41 -6.45 34.42
N TRP A 486 0.75 -6.10 33.32
CA TRP A 486 -0.70 -6.23 33.18
C TRP A 486 -1.12 -7.71 33.24
N GLU A 487 -0.52 -8.56 32.42
CA GLU A 487 -0.83 -9.97 32.31
C GLU A 487 -0.69 -10.74 33.64
N PHE A 488 0.35 -10.44 34.41
CA PHE A 488 0.60 -11.15 35.64
C PHE A 488 -0.09 -10.54 36.88
N LEU A 489 -0.32 -9.22 36.87
CA LEU A 489 -0.76 -8.49 38.05
C LEU A 489 -2.09 -7.74 37.85
N GLY A 490 -2.51 -7.44 36.63
CA GLY A 490 -3.68 -6.62 36.31
C GLY A 490 -4.97 -7.43 36.14
N GLU A 491 -4.87 -8.74 35.91
CA GLU A 491 -6.00 -9.61 35.63
C GLU A 491 -6.04 -10.83 36.55
N ASN A 492 -7.25 -11.39 36.72
CA ASN A 492 -7.45 -12.61 37.50
C ASN A 492 -7.35 -13.88 36.62
N GLU A 493 -7.18 -13.70 35.34
CA GLU A 493 -6.98 -14.79 34.36
C GLU A 493 -5.49 -15.09 34.17
N PRO A 494 -5.13 -16.31 33.74
CA PRO A 494 -3.73 -16.64 33.43
C PRO A 494 -3.17 -15.78 32.30
N PRO A 495 -1.87 -15.39 32.36
CA PRO A 495 -1.28 -14.46 31.41
C PRO A 495 -1.33 -14.96 29.97
N ALA A 496 -1.75 -14.12 29.04
CA ALA A 496 -1.89 -14.44 27.63
C ALA A 496 -0.62 -14.10 26.84
N ILE A 497 -0.04 -15.09 26.15
CA ILE A 497 1.19 -14.87 25.38
C ILE A 497 0.96 -14.02 24.13
N ASN A 498 -0.20 -14.15 23.49
CA ASN A 498 -0.57 -13.34 22.34
C ASN A 498 -0.66 -11.86 22.69
N ASP A 499 -1.15 -11.53 23.89
CA ASP A 499 -1.32 -10.16 24.33
C ASP A 499 0.02 -9.51 24.65
N VAL A 500 0.96 -10.25 25.21
CA VAL A 500 2.33 -9.77 25.37
C VAL A 500 2.94 -9.40 24.01
N PHE A 501 2.79 -10.23 22.99
CA PHE A 501 3.31 -9.93 21.67
C PHE A 501 2.56 -8.77 20.97
N ALA A 502 1.23 -8.80 21.02
CA ALA A 502 0.39 -7.77 20.42
C ALA A 502 0.65 -6.40 21.06
N THR A 503 0.59 -6.34 22.39
CA THR A 503 0.80 -5.12 23.17
C THR A 503 2.22 -4.60 23.02
N ALA A 504 3.23 -5.44 23.22
CA ALA A 504 4.62 -5.00 23.21
C ALA A 504 5.08 -4.60 21.81
N LEU A 505 5.00 -5.50 20.83
CA LEU A 505 5.56 -5.27 19.51
C LEU A 505 4.63 -4.48 18.57
N GLY A 506 3.33 -4.77 18.59
CA GLY A 506 2.34 -3.97 17.86
C GLY A 506 2.28 -2.53 18.39
N GLY A 507 2.37 -2.38 19.73
CA GLY A 507 2.38 -1.09 20.39
C GLY A 507 3.55 -0.18 20.05
N THR A 508 4.73 -0.73 19.75
CA THR A 508 5.89 0.08 19.32
C THR A 508 5.65 0.77 17.98
N CYS A 509 4.93 0.13 17.05
CA CYS A 509 4.58 0.69 15.74
C CYS A 509 3.67 1.92 15.92
N ILE A 510 2.55 1.75 16.58
CA ILE A 510 1.58 2.83 16.85
C ILE A 510 2.25 3.91 17.73
N GLY A 511 3.03 3.50 18.73
CA GLY A 511 3.66 4.37 19.71
C GLY A 511 4.65 5.36 19.10
N GLU A 512 5.54 4.91 18.22
CA GLU A 512 6.48 5.83 17.60
C GLU A 512 5.79 6.78 16.62
N MET A 513 4.78 6.30 15.89
CA MET A 513 4.00 7.17 15.00
C MET A 513 3.25 8.25 15.78
N THR A 514 2.52 7.87 16.84
CA THR A 514 1.79 8.84 17.67
C THR A 514 2.73 9.81 18.38
N ASN A 515 3.91 9.36 18.82
CA ASN A 515 4.92 10.24 19.39
C ASN A 515 5.36 11.29 18.37
N ARG A 516 5.71 10.90 17.16
CA ARG A 516 6.17 11.84 16.12
C ARG A 516 5.07 12.77 15.65
N VAL A 517 3.86 12.28 15.48
CA VAL A 517 2.71 13.09 15.06
C VAL A 517 2.34 14.12 16.13
N SER A 518 2.35 13.75 17.41
CA SER A 518 2.06 14.70 18.49
C SER A 518 3.04 15.89 18.50
N HIS A 519 4.32 15.64 18.18
CA HIS A 519 5.33 16.70 18.11
C HIS A 519 5.10 17.69 16.94
N LEU A 520 4.40 17.29 15.86
CA LEU A 520 4.07 18.20 14.76
C LEU A 520 3.09 19.30 15.19
N PHE A 521 2.22 19.01 16.14
CA PHE A 521 1.25 19.98 16.65
C PHE A 521 1.86 20.95 17.65
N LEU A 522 2.89 20.54 18.39
CA LEU A 522 3.47 21.32 19.48
C LEU A 522 4.23 22.55 18.96
N ASP A 523 3.96 23.69 19.56
CA ASP A 523 4.67 24.93 19.30
C ASP A 523 4.68 25.81 20.56
N ASP A 524 5.80 25.82 21.28
CA ASP A 524 5.98 26.49 22.55
C ASP A 524 6.02 28.02 22.44
N SER A 525 6.11 28.58 21.24
CA SER A 525 6.08 30.02 21.00
C SER A 525 4.67 30.62 21.00
N LYS A 526 3.64 29.80 20.79
CA LYS A 526 2.25 30.23 20.68
C LYS A 526 1.63 30.51 22.06
N ARG A 527 0.56 31.33 22.06
CA ARG A 527 -0.20 31.74 23.24
C ARG A 527 -1.69 31.65 22.99
N GLY A 528 -2.48 31.68 24.06
CA GLY A 528 -3.96 31.72 24.02
C GLY A 528 -4.58 30.51 23.33
N MET A 529 -5.67 30.70 22.58
CA MET A 529 -6.44 29.62 21.93
C MET A 529 -5.62 28.80 20.97
N SER A 530 -4.72 29.41 20.19
CA SER A 530 -3.84 28.67 19.26
C SER A 530 -2.95 27.67 20.01
N ARG A 531 -2.42 28.03 21.17
CA ARG A 531 -1.67 27.12 22.03
C ARG A 531 -2.54 26.00 22.56
N PHE A 532 -3.71 26.34 23.08
CA PHE A 532 -4.65 25.37 23.63
C PHE A 532 -5.03 24.31 22.61
N VAL A 533 -5.42 24.72 21.39
CA VAL A 533 -5.80 23.77 20.33
C VAL A 533 -4.64 22.85 19.95
N ARG A 534 -3.43 23.37 19.84
CA ARG A 534 -2.24 22.58 19.53
C ARG A 534 -1.92 21.54 20.61
N GLU A 535 -1.97 21.95 21.89
CA GLU A 535 -1.76 21.03 23.01
C GLU A 535 -2.88 19.98 23.09
N ALA A 536 -4.13 20.36 22.85
CA ALA A 536 -5.27 19.46 22.83
C ALA A 536 -5.14 18.42 21.70
N LEU A 537 -4.70 18.82 20.49
CA LEU A 537 -4.44 17.90 19.39
C LEU A 537 -3.27 16.96 19.70
N ALA A 538 -2.19 17.48 20.26
CA ALA A 538 -1.04 16.67 20.68
C ALA A 538 -1.44 15.66 21.76
N PHE A 539 -2.28 16.06 22.72
CA PHE A 539 -2.84 15.19 23.77
C PHE A 539 -3.73 14.10 23.16
N ALA A 540 -4.61 14.44 22.22
CA ALA A 540 -5.51 13.48 21.58
C ALA A 540 -4.74 12.40 20.80
N VAL A 541 -3.63 12.76 20.15
CA VAL A 541 -2.78 11.83 19.41
C VAL A 541 -1.89 11.02 20.35
N ASN A 542 -1.29 11.64 21.36
CA ASN A 542 -0.42 11.00 22.35
C ASN A 542 -0.80 11.47 23.76
N PRO A 543 -1.73 10.78 24.43
CA PRO A 543 -2.20 11.16 25.75
C PRO A 543 -1.10 11.25 26.82
N ILE A 544 -0.11 10.35 26.76
CA ILE A 544 0.98 10.32 27.73
C ILE A 544 1.89 11.55 27.56
N GLN A 545 2.22 11.90 26.33
CA GLN A 545 2.97 13.13 26.05
C GLN A 545 2.21 14.37 26.53
N GLY A 546 0.93 14.47 26.20
CA GLY A 546 0.10 15.59 26.63
C GLY A 546 0.01 15.70 28.16
N PHE A 547 -0.22 14.58 28.84
CA PHE A 547 -0.26 14.51 30.31
C PHE A 547 1.06 14.95 30.94
N ASN A 548 2.20 14.48 30.43
CA ASN A 548 3.51 14.88 30.89
C ASN A 548 3.76 16.38 30.73
N ARG A 549 3.34 16.96 29.60
CA ARG A 549 3.44 18.39 29.35
C ARG A 549 2.59 19.24 30.32
N ILE A 550 1.40 18.75 30.66
CA ILE A 550 0.53 19.39 31.67
C ILE A 550 1.20 19.38 33.03
N ILE A 551 1.65 18.23 33.52
CA ILE A 551 2.26 18.10 34.86
C ILE A 551 3.55 18.90 34.96
N ARG A 552 4.37 18.94 33.94
CA ARG A 552 5.63 19.67 33.90
C ARG A 552 5.43 21.17 33.65
N GLY A 553 4.20 21.63 33.47
CA GLY A 553 3.88 23.03 33.17
C GLY A 553 4.35 23.45 31.79
N GLU A 554 4.73 22.51 30.93
CA GLU A 554 5.20 22.77 29.53
C GLU A 554 4.05 23.19 28.62
N ALA A 555 2.85 22.72 28.91
CA ALA A 555 1.66 23.03 28.10
C ALA A 555 1.34 24.54 28.04
N TRP A 556 1.71 25.32 29.07
CA TRP A 556 1.47 26.76 29.14
C TRP A 556 2.74 27.62 29.21
N ARG A 557 3.93 27.03 29.40
CA ARG A 557 5.18 27.78 29.43
C ARG A 557 5.55 28.25 28.03
N VAL A 558 5.60 29.53 27.82
CA VAL A 558 6.02 30.15 26.57
C VAL A 558 7.54 30.19 26.47
N ARG A 559 8.10 29.70 25.40
CA ARG A 559 9.54 29.71 25.07
C ARG A 559 9.76 30.47 23.77
N SER A 560 11.00 30.94 23.52
CA SER A 560 11.34 31.50 22.21
C SER A 560 11.31 30.45 21.10
N SER A 561 11.23 30.89 19.86
CA SER A 561 10.97 30.08 18.67
C SER A 561 11.96 28.94 18.35
N HIS A 562 13.06 28.84 19.04
CA HIS A 562 14.02 27.74 18.93
C HIS A 562 13.54 26.57 19.80
N ASN A 563 12.61 25.80 19.23
CA ASN A 563 11.89 24.77 19.95
C ASN A 563 12.63 23.44 19.99
N LEU A 564 12.49 22.72 21.10
CA LEU A 564 12.85 21.32 21.28
C LEU A 564 12.28 20.39 20.15
N TYR A 565 11.32 20.88 19.36
CA TYR A 565 10.56 20.16 18.36
C TYR A 565 10.87 20.58 16.92
N HIS A 566 11.80 21.52 16.73
CA HIS A 566 12.15 22.03 15.41
C HIS A 566 12.59 20.93 14.43
N ASP A 567 13.28 19.92 14.93
CA ASP A 567 13.71 18.78 14.10
C ASP A 567 12.53 17.99 13.51
N TYR A 568 11.43 17.89 14.24
CA TYR A 568 10.22 17.22 13.76
C TYR A 568 9.43 18.09 12.79
N GLN A 569 9.39 19.40 13.00
CA GLN A 569 8.64 20.33 12.14
C GLN A 569 9.31 20.57 10.79
N SER A 570 10.60 20.30 10.66
CA SER A 570 11.34 20.38 9.39
C SER A 570 11.17 19.15 8.49
N ILE A 571 10.57 18.09 9.00
CA ILE A 571 10.35 16.84 8.24
C ILE A 571 9.14 17.02 7.33
N PRO A 572 9.21 16.63 6.03
CA PRO A 572 8.06 16.69 5.15
C PRO A 572 6.97 15.74 5.63
N VAL A 573 5.76 16.28 5.74
CA VAL A 573 4.58 15.51 6.15
C VAL A 573 3.44 15.82 5.21
N ARG A 574 2.75 14.77 4.78
CA ARG A 574 1.55 14.88 3.96
C ARG A 574 0.40 14.21 4.69
N PHE A 575 -0.64 14.98 5.00
CA PHE A 575 -1.91 14.45 5.47
C PHE A 575 -2.91 14.36 4.34
N THR A 576 -3.70 13.31 4.32
CA THR A 576 -4.83 13.18 3.42
C THR A 576 -6.10 12.88 4.21
N LEU A 577 -7.17 13.60 3.89
CA LEU A 577 -8.50 13.38 4.41
C LEU A 577 -9.42 13.07 3.23
N GLY A 578 -9.96 11.86 3.17
CA GLY A 578 -10.89 11.42 2.14
C GLY A 578 -12.29 11.26 2.70
N VAL A 579 -13.30 11.74 1.98
CA VAL A 579 -14.72 11.50 2.26
C VAL A 579 -15.36 10.97 1.00
N GLY A 580 -16.05 9.87 1.10
CA GLY A 580 -16.61 9.23 -0.08
C GLY A 580 -17.68 8.19 0.23
N THR A 581 -17.97 7.42 -0.79
CA THR A 581 -18.87 6.27 -0.72
C THR A 581 -18.12 5.03 -1.16
N ARG A 582 -18.32 3.96 -0.41
CA ARG A 582 -17.81 2.63 -0.69
C ARG A 582 -18.97 1.71 -1.07
N TYR A 583 -18.82 0.99 -2.15
CA TYR A 583 -19.67 -0.13 -2.52
C TYR A 583 -18.93 -1.43 -2.24
N LEU A 584 -19.45 -2.30 -1.38
CA LEU A 584 -18.90 -3.63 -1.10
C LEU A 584 -19.80 -4.68 -1.76
N ALA A 585 -19.25 -5.43 -2.71
CA ALA A 585 -19.97 -6.46 -3.44
C ALA A 585 -20.16 -7.73 -2.60
N ASP A 586 -21.30 -8.39 -2.76
CA ASP A 586 -21.54 -9.71 -2.21
C ASP A 586 -21.06 -10.78 -3.20
N GLU A 587 -20.14 -11.65 -2.77
CA GLU A 587 -19.52 -12.70 -3.60
C GLU A 587 -19.04 -12.24 -4.99
N GLY A 588 -18.59 -11.00 -5.10
CA GLY A 588 -18.12 -10.42 -6.36
C GLY A 588 -19.23 -10.12 -7.39
N ALA A 589 -20.48 -10.11 -6.99
CA ALA A 589 -21.60 -9.73 -7.84
C ALA A 589 -21.60 -8.21 -8.10
N LEU A 590 -21.70 -7.80 -9.37
CA LEU A 590 -21.52 -6.41 -9.77
C LEU A 590 -22.57 -5.46 -9.20
N PHE A 591 -23.81 -5.92 -8.97
CA PHE A 591 -24.94 -5.11 -8.52
C PHE A 591 -25.62 -5.67 -7.27
N ARG A 592 -24.98 -6.61 -6.59
CA ARG A 592 -25.44 -7.15 -5.32
C ARG A 592 -24.37 -6.83 -4.27
N GLY A 593 -24.71 -5.99 -3.34
CA GLY A 593 -23.81 -5.50 -2.31
C GLY A 593 -24.42 -4.36 -1.53
N GLU A 594 -23.60 -3.73 -0.70
CA GLU A 594 -24.04 -2.59 0.10
C GLU A 594 -23.22 -1.34 -0.21
N MET A 595 -23.89 -0.20 -0.18
CA MET A 595 -23.26 1.11 -0.25
C MET A 595 -23.20 1.73 1.13
N ALA A 596 -22.05 2.28 1.48
CA ALA A 596 -21.81 2.92 2.75
C ALA A 596 -20.97 4.20 2.58
N PRO A 597 -21.27 5.28 3.31
CA PRO A 597 -20.35 6.39 3.41
C PRO A 597 -19.09 5.96 4.14
N CYS A 598 -17.94 6.47 3.70
CA CYS A 598 -16.63 6.15 4.26
C CYS A 598 -15.78 7.40 4.46
N LEU A 599 -14.90 7.32 5.44
CA LEU A 599 -13.88 8.31 5.74
C LEU A 599 -12.51 7.62 5.63
N GLU A 600 -11.57 8.27 4.98
CA GLU A 600 -10.20 7.80 4.86
C GLU A 600 -9.23 8.84 5.44
N LEU A 601 -8.35 8.38 6.29
CA LEU A 601 -7.28 9.19 6.86
C LEU A 601 -5.94 8.62 6.40
N GLY A 602 -5.12 9.44 5.77
CA GLY A 602 -3.79 9.03 5.32
C GLY A 602 -2.73 9.97 5.83
N MET A 603 -1.55 9.43 6.09
CA MET A 603 -0.36 10.19 6.43
C MET A 603 0.85 9.57 5.77
N GLU A 604 1.69 10.40 5.22
CA GLU A 604 3.05 10.08 4.83
C GLU A 604 4.00 11.03 5.55
N TYR A 605 4.86 10.49 6.40
CA TYR A 605 5.80 11.22 7.25
C TYR A 605 7.22 10.94 6.80
N GLY A 606 7.98 11.98 6.57
CA GLY A 606 9.36 11.88 6.13
C GLY A 606 9.51 11.70 4.63
N ASP A 607 10.76 11.69 4.19
CA ASP A 607 11.13 11.32 2.81
C ASP A 607 11.75 9.94 2.82
N ALA A 608 11.15 9.03 2.04
CA ALA A 608 11.63 7.66 1.90
C ALA A 608 13.09 7.59 1.39
N TYR A 609 13.53 8.59 0.65
CA TYR A 609 14.80 8.63 -0.08
C TYR A 609 15.84 9.57 0.54
N ASN A 610 15.50 10.27 1.64
CA ASN A 610 16.42 11.18 2.29
C ASN A 610 17.59 10.43 2.96
N GLU A 611 18.81 10.88 2.69
CA GLU A 611 20.04 10.26 3.23
C GLU A 611 20.46 10.79 4.61
N ARG A 612 19.93 11.94 5.03
CA ARG A 612 20.42 12.67 6.20
C ARG A 612 20.09 12.01 7.55
N THR A 613 19.03 11.21 7.61
CA THR A 613 18.59 10.57 8.85
C THR A 613 18.25 9.10 8.62
N ASN A 614 18.67 8.24 9.54
CA ASN A 614 18.42 6.81 9.50
C ASN A 614 17.97 6.30 10.89
N ARG A 615 17.16 7.14 11.60
CA ARG A 615 16.56 6.74 12.86
C ARG A 615 15.28 5.95 12.59
N PRO A 616 14.91 5.01 13.45
CA PRO A 616 13.63 4.32 13.32
C PRO A 616 12.48 5.32 13.14
N TYR A 617 11.61 5.05 12.16
CA TYR A 617 10.44 5.86 11.80
C TYR A 617 10.73 7.29 11.28
N ASP A 618 11.94 7.60 10.82
CA ASP A 618 12.18 8.82 10.04
C ASP A 618 11.39 8.84 8.71
N TYR A 619 10.91 7.68 8.30
CA TYR A 619 9.90 7.51 7.27
C TYR A 619 8.84 6.51 7.74
N PHE A 620 7.58 6.90 7.64
CA PHE A 620 6.45 5.98 7.84
C PHE A 620 5.22 6.42 7.04
N THR A 621 4.34 5.48 6.78
CA THR A 621 3.01 5.72 6.22
C THR A 621 1.95 5.14 7.14
N ALA A 622 0.83 5.84 7.26
CA ALA A 622 -0.35 5.39 7.98
C ALA A 622 -1.59 5.64 7.12
N HIS A 623 -2.46 4.66 7.04
CA HIS A 623 -3.73 4.75 6.34
C HIS A 623 -4.81 4.06 7.14
N LEU A 624 -5.93 4.75 7.37
CA LEU A 624 -7.07 4.26 8.12
C LEU A 624 -8.34 4.38 7.27
N ASP A 625 -9.09 3.30 7.19
CA ASP A 625 -10.40 3.21 6.55
C ASP A 625 -11.50 3.12 7.61
N ILE A 626 -12.37 4.11 7.66
CA ILE A 626 -13.45 4.23 8.64
C ILE A 626 -14.80 4.14 7.94
N GLY A 627 -15.57 3.12 8.30
CA GLY A 627 -16.95 2.95 7.85
C GLY A 627 -17.92 3.74 8.74
N LEU A 628 -18.89 4.40 8.14
CA LEU A 628 -19.88 5.20 8.85
C LEU A 628 -21.28 4.52 8.89
N THR A 629 -21.31 3.20 8.91
CA THR A 629 -22.52 2.39 9.00
C THR A 629 -22.43 1.41 10.16
N SER A 630 -23.55 1.01 10.72
CA SER A 630 -23.62 0.01 11.80
C SER A 630 -23.44 -1.43 11.31
N ASN A 631 -23.63 -1.67 10.01
CA ASN A 631 -23.57 -3.01 9.43
C ASN A 631 -22.14 -3.52 9.23
N GLN A 632 -21.21 -2.64 8.89
CA GLN A 632 -19.79 -2.96 8.73
C GLN A 632 -18.98 -2.46 9.92
N PRO A 633 -17.76 -2.99 10.16
CA PRO A 633 -16.89 -2.49 11.21
C PRO A 633 -16.62 -0.99 11.05
N THR A 634 -16.63 -0.24 12.16
CA THR A 634 -16.28 1.19 12.15
C THR A 634 -14.87 1.39 11.59
N MET A 635 -13.92 0.53 11.96
CA MET A 635 -12.59 0.48 11.34
C MET A 635 -12.52 -0.75 10.44
N SER A 636 -12.60 -0.54 9.14
CA SER A 636 -12.53 -1.60 8.14
C SER A 636 -11.11 -1.88 7.66
N GLY A 637 -10.19 -0.95 7.86
CA GLY A 637 -8.78 -1.09 7.51
C GLY A 637 -7.88 -0.16 8.30
N ALA A 638 -6.70 -0.66 8.68
CA ALA A 638 -5.59 0.13 9.21
C ALA A 638 -4.27 -0.42 8.69
N HIS A 639 -3.51 0.41 8.01
CA HIS A 639 -2.27 0.02 7.33
C HIS A 639 -1.15 0.96 7.75
N LEU A 640 -0.22 0.44 8.53
CA LEU A 640 0.91 1.18 9.06
C LEU A 640 2.21 0.54 8.57
N LEU A 641 3.13 1.35 8.10
CA LEU A 641 4.46 0.95 7.65
C LEU A 641 5.49 1.88 8.26
N GLY A 642 6.40 1.38 9.07
CA GLY A 642 7.48 2.15 9.66
C GLY A 642 8.85 1.65 9.21
N ARG A 643 9.72 2.54 8.73
CA ARG A 643 11.09 2.23 8.39
C ARG A 643 11.94 2.21 9.67
N LEU A 644 12.52 1.06 9.99
CA LEU A 644 13.43 0.92 11.12
C LEU A 644 14.87 1.29 10.76
N TRP A 645 15.28 0.95 9.55
CA TRP A 645 16.62 1.22 9.01
C TRP A 645 16.57 1.13 7.48
N ALA A 646 17.40 1.90 6.79
CA ALA A 646 17.62 1.76 5.36
C ALA A 646 19.02 2.18 4.94
N ALA A 647 19.49 1.61 3.83
CA ALA A 647 20.73 1.96 3.17
C ALA A 647 20.48 2.29 1.69
N PRO A 648 21.22 3.24 1.11
CA PRO A 648 21.10 3.53 -0.31
C PRO A 648 21.61 2.36 -1.15
N VAL A 649 20.90 2.08 -2.25
CA VAL A 649 21.31 1.11 -3.26
C VAL A 649 21.58 1.87 -4.54
N TYR A 650 22.79 1.82 -5.04
CA TYR A 650 23.13 2.50 -6.26
C TYR A 650 22.64 1.72 -7.48
N VAL A 651 21.73 2.32 -8.25
CA VAL A 651 21.11 1.73 -9.43
C VAL A 651 21.40 2.53 -10.70
N GLY A 652 21.93 3.73 -10.57
CA GLY A 652 22.22 4.65 -11.68
C GLY A 652 21.85 6.09 -11.34
N ARG A 653 22.16 7.05 -12.21
CA ARG A 653 21.97 8.48 -11.92
C ARG A 653 20.51 8.93 -11.87
N SER A 654 19.61 8.18 -12.48
CA SER A 654 18.19 8.53 -12.61
C SER A 654 17.25 7.74 -11.69
N VAL A 655 17.80 6.85 -10.85
CA VAL A 655 17.02 6.04 -9.92
C VAL A 655 17.60 6.19 -8.53
N GLU A 656 16.79 6.67 -7.61
CA GLU A 656 17.08 6.62 -6.18
C GLU A 656 16.47 5.34 -5.62
N ALA A 657 17.30 4.48 -5.05
CA ALA A 657 16.82 3.24 -4.46
C ALA A 657 17.38 3.06 -3.04
N ARG A 658 16.55 2.49 -2.16
CA ARG A 658 16.92 2.16 -0.79
C ARG A 658 16.44 0.76 -0.44
N PHE A 659 17.33 0.00 0.17
CA PHE A 659 16.99 -1.26 0.84
C PHE A 659 16.91 -1.00 2.34
N GLY A 660 15.91 -1.57 3.00
CA GLY A 660 15.72 -1.35 4.43
C GLY A 660 15.00 -2.48 5.15
N ILE A 661 14.87 -2.30 6.45
CA ILE A 661 14.06 -3.13 7.33
C ILE A 661 12.84 -2.31 7.77
N PHE A 662 11.69 -2.90 7.63
CA PHE A 662 10.41 -2.25 7.88
C PHE A 662 9.59 -3.04 8.89
N GLN A 663 8.88 -2.31 9.73
CA GLN A 663 7.84 -2.85 10.60
C GLN A 663 6.49 -2.59 9.96
N HIS A 664 5.63 -3.62 9.95
CA HIS A 664 4.30 -3.60 9.36
C HIS A 664 3.24 -3.84 10.42
N PHE A 665 2.16 -3.10 10.31
CA PHE A 665 0.91 -3.40 10.99
C PHE A 665 -0.20 -3.24 9.95
N ASN A 666 -0.94 -4.32 9.68
CA ASN A 666 -2.04 -4.31 8.74
C ASN A 666 -3.25 -5.00 9.35
N TYR A 667 -4.38 -4.36 9.22
CA TYR A 667 -5.65 -4.82 9.74
C TYR A 667 -6.71 -4.64 8.65
N PHE A 668 -7.37 -5.73 8.30
CA PHE A 668 -8.50 -5.79 7.40
C PHE A 668 -9.66 -6.45 8.12
N ASP A 669 -10.80 -5.80 8.19
CA ASP A 669 -11.99 -6.36 8.81
C ASP A 669 -13.24 -6.05 8.00
N SER A 670 -14.09 -7.06 7.86
CA SER A 670 -15.43 -6.94 7.30
C SER A 670 -16.41 -7.83 8.03
N LYS A 671 -17.66 -7.48 7.96
CA LYS A 671 -18.78 -8.34 8.33
C LYS A 671 -19.50 -8.82 7.06
N GLU A 672 -20.43 -9.71 7.24
CA GLU A 672 -21.34 -10.15 6.18
C GLU A 672 -21.99 -8.93 5.50
N VAL A 673 -22.15 -9.03 4.19
CA VAL A 673 -22.87 -8.00 3.42
C VAL A 673 -24.33 -8.07 3.77
N LYS A 674 -24.95 -6.94 4.01
CA LYS A 674 -26.38 -6.84 4.35
C LYS A 674 -27.24 -7.48 3.24
N ASP A 675 -28.15 -8.36 3.64
CA ASP A 675 -29.02 -9.15 2.73
C ASP A 675 -28.19 -9.97 1.70
N GLY A 676 -26.95 -10.34 2.07
CA GLY A 676 -25.99 -11.05 1.23
C GLY A 676 -26.02 -12.57 1.43
N SER A 677 -24.92 -13.20 1.03
CA SER A 677 -24.71 -14.65 1.08
C SER A 677 -24.48 -15.23 2.49
N GLY A 678 -24.28 -14.39 3.49
CA GLY A 678 -23.86 -14.79 4.84
C GLY A 678 -22.36 -15.08 4.96
N THR A 679 -21.59 -14.85 3.89
CA THR A 679 -20.15 -15.07 3.88
C THR A 679 -19.42 -13.77 4.25
N VAL A 680 -18.48 -13.83 5.22
CA VAL A 680 -17.59 -12.71 5.54
C VAL A 680 -16.60 -12.54 4.39
N PRO A 681 -16.59 -11.41 3.68
CA PRO A 681 -15.78 -11.23 2.47
C PRO A 681 -14.28 -11.33 2.72
N TYR A 682 -13.78 -10.69 3.76
CA TYR A 682 -12.38 -10.72 4.16
C TYR A 682 -12.23 -10.37 5.64
N ARG A 683 -11.26 -10.98 6.29
CA ARG A 683 -10.76 -10.60 7.62
C ARG A 683 -9.37 -11.20 7.81
N ILE A 684 -8.38 -10.35 7.96
CA ILE A 684 -7.01 -10.74 8.26
C ILE A 684 -6.26 -9.60 8.94
N SER A 685 -5.34 -9.93 9.83
CA SER A 685 -4.46 -8.96 10.46
C SER A 685 -3.02 -9.45 10.49
N GLU A 686 -2.11 -8.56 10.23
CA GLU A 686 -0.68 -8.63 10.52
C GLU A 686 -0.41 -7.64 11.65
N ALA A 687 -0.69 -8.04 12.90
CA ALA A 687 -0.54 -7.17 14.07
C ALA A 687 0.93 -6.91 14.40
N VAL A 688 1.80 -7.87 14.11
CA VAL A 688 3.25 -7.74 14.24
C VAL A 688 3.92 -8.33 13.02
N GLY A 689 4.35 -7.48 12.12
CA GLY A 689 5.11 -7.84 10.92
C GLY A 689 6.46 -7.14 10.87
N LEU A 690 7.50 -7.86 10.48
CA LEU A 690 8.86 -7.34 10.34
C LEU A 690 9.55 -7.95 9.13
N GLY A 691 10.20 -7.15 8.32
CA GLY A 691 10.91 -7.69 7.19
C GLY A 691 11.64 -6.69 6.31
N PRO A 692 12.38 -7.20 5.33
CA PRO A 692 13.09 -6.38 4.36
C PRO A 692 12.16 -5.75 3.34
N GLY A 693 12.59 -4.63 2.80
CA GLY A 693 11.95 -3.99 1.67
C GLY A 693 12.92 -3.19 0.83
N ILE A 694 12.54 -2.97 -0.40
CA ILE A 694 13.24 -2.08 -1.31
C ILE A 694 12.28 -1.04 -1.83
N MET A 695 12.73 0.19 -1.88
CA MET A 695 12.02 1.34 -2.43
C MET A 695 12.87 1.95 -3.53
N ALA A 696 12.27 2.25 -4.67
CA ALA A 696 12.93 2.88 -5.79
C ALA A 696 12.06 4.03 -6.30
N ARG A 697 12.68 5.20 -6.49
CA ARG A 697 12.08 6.36 -7.15
C ARG A 697 12.82 6.62 -8.43
N PHE A 698 12.07 6.86 -9.43
CA PHE A 698 12.50 7.15 -10.76
C PHE A 698 11.93 8.50 -11.20
N GLU A 699 12.77 9.44 -11.56
CA GLU A 699 12.37 10.79 -11.98
C GLU A 699 12.63 10.97 -13.49
N PRO A 700 11.65 10.66 -14.35
CA PRO A 700 11.79 10.87 -15.78
C PRO A 700 11.64 12.35 -16.16
N GLN A 701 12.24 12.74 -17.27
CA GLN A 701 11.96 14.03 -17.86
C GLN A 701 10.63 13.98 -18.64
N GLY A 702 9.82 15.04 -18.59
CA GLY A 702 8.59 15.14 -19.38
C GLY A 702 7.32 15.35 -18.53
N SER A 703 6.22 14.70 -18.91
CA SER A 703 4.89 14.85 -18.28
C SER A 703 4.73 14.06 -16.99
N LEU A 704 5.58 13.08 -16.75
CA LEU A 704 5.66 12.38 -15.48
C LEU A 704 6.51 13.18 -14.50
N GLU A 705 6.12 13.14 -13.25
CA GLU A 705 6.89 13.69 -12.15
C GLU A 705 7.83 12.62 -11.60
N SER A 706 7.27 11.49 -11.18
CA SER A 706 8.04 10.35 -10.70
C SER A 706 7.28 9.03 -10.89
N VAL A 707 8.03 7.94 -10.89
CA VAL A 707 7.52 6.60 -10.71
C VAL A 707 8.15 6.02 -9.46
N GLU A 708 7.35 5.62 -8.52
CA GLU A 708 7.77 5.04 -7.26
C GLU A 708 7.37 3.57 -7.23
N GLN A 709 8.31 2.71 -6.89
CA GLN A 709 8.10 1.29 -6.74
C GLN A 709 8.65 0.85 -5.39
N SER A 710 7.82 0.17 -4.61
CA SER A 710 8.28 -0.45 -3.38
C SER A 710 7.85 -1.91 -3.34
N VAL A 711 8.71 -2.75 -2.79
CA VAL A 711 8.46 -4.17 -2.57
C VAL A 711 8.88 -4.52 -1.17
N TYR A 712 8.00 -5.17 -0.43
CA TYR A 712 8.23 -5.59 0.93
C TYR A 712 7.92 -7.07 1.07
N ALA A 713 8.73 -7.75 1.86
CA ALA A 713 8.43 -9.09 2.36
C ALA A 713 8.53 -9.05 3.87
N SER A 714 7.54 -9.54 4.58
CA SER A 714 7.59 -9.56 6.04
C SER A 714 7.23 -10.93 6.61
N VAL A 715 7.84 -11.25 7.74
CA VAL A 715 7.43 -12.34 8.61
C VAL A 715 6.35 -11.79 9.53
N ILE A 716 5.20 -12.41 9.53
CA ILE A 716 4.11 -12.13 10.46
C ILE A 716 4.40 -12.93 11.72
N VAL A 717 4.84 -12.25 12.78
CA VAL A 717 5.09 -12.87 14.08
C VAL A 717 3.77 -13.19 14.76
N LEU A 718 2.85 -12.23 14.72
CA LEU A 718 1.50 -12.37 15.25
C LEU A 718 0.51 -11.82 14.22
N GLY A 719 -0.47 -12.64 13.87
CA GLY A 719 -1.57 -12.26 13.00
C GLY A 719 -2.82 -13.08 13.28
N GLY A 720 -3.93 -12.64 12.71
CA GLY A 720 -5.22 -13.33 12.81
C GLY A 720 -5.91 -13.42 11.45
N SER A 721 -6.71 -14.46 11.27
CA SER A 721 -7.51 -14.66 10.08
C SER A 721 -8.91 -15.11 10.43
N LYS A 722 -9.93 -14.81 9.59
CA LYS A 722 -11.30 -15.29 9.79
C LYS A 722 -11.32 -16.81 9.97
N SER A 723 -12.01 -17.27 11.01
CA SER A 723 -12.48 -18.65 11.11
C SER A 723 -13.94 -18.73 10.68
N ASP A 724 -14.25 -19.71 9.82
CA ASP A 724 -15.62 -19.91 9.34
C ASP A 724 -16.38 -20.96 10.18
N TYR A 725 -15.69 -21.73 11.00
CA TYR A 725 -16.27 -22.81 11.80
C TYR A 725 -16.12 -22.59 13.31
N TYR A 726 -15.02 -22.02 13.77
CA TYR A 726 -14.81 -21.70 15.17
C TYR A 726 -15.51 -20.39 15.50
N ASN A 727 -16.43 -20.41 16.45
CA ASN A 727 -17.09 -19.24 17.00
C ASN A 727 -17.39 -19.50 18.47
N VAL A 728 -16.55 -19.01 19.35
CA VAL A 728 -16.64 -19.19 20.79
C VAL A 728 -16.54 -17.83 21.46
N ILE A 729 -17.64 -17.37 22.11
CA ILE A 729 -17.70 -16.13 22.87
C ILE A 729 -17.15 -14.94 22.07
N ASP A 730 -17.81 -14.60 20.95
CA ASP A 730 -17.43 -13.49 20.06
C ASP A 730 -16.07 -13.65 19.36
N ARG A 731 -15.37 -14.77 19.56
CA ARG A 731 -14.13 -15.08 18.86
C ARG A 731 -14.42 -15.98 17.66
N ASP A 732 -14.31 -15.41 16.49
CA ASP A 732 -14.56 -16.05 15.19
C ASP A 732 -13.34 -15.95 14.25
N TYR A 733 -12.13 -16.10 14.84
CA TYR A 733 -10.88 -15.98 14.07
C TYR A 733 -9.82 -16.96 14.57
N ASN A 734 -8.86 -17.24 13.69
CA ASN A 734 -7.70 -18.06 13.95
C ASN A 734 -6.48 -17.18 14.17
N MET A 735 -5.71 -17.43 15.20
CA MET A 735 -4.48 -16.70 15.50
C MET A 735 -3.26 -17.52 15.10
N GLY A 736 -2.26 -16.88 14.53
CA GLY A 736 -1.09 -17.59 14.04
C GLY A 736 0.05 -16.71 13.59
N SER A 737 1.04 -17.33 13.00
CA SER A 737 2.19 -16.68 12.35
C SER A 737 2.19 -16.99 10.86
N GLY A 738 2.94 -16.20 10.10
CA GLY A 738 2.99 -16.41 8.66
C GLY A 738 3.95 -15.46 7.96
N TYR A 739 3.59 -15.08 6.76
CA TYR A 739 4.35 -14.13 5.99
C TYR A 739 3.45 -13.31 5.09
N SER A 740 3.94 -12.14 4.69
CA SER A 740 3.28 -11.30 3.71
C SER A 740 4.25 -10.78 2.65
N MET A 741 3.72 -10.51 1.47
CA MET A 741 4.42 -9.82 0.39
C MET A 741 3.57 -8.65 -0.08
N LYS A 742 4.19 -7.48 -0.24
CA LYS A 742 3.49 -6.27 -0.64
C LYS A 742 4.24 -5.54 -1.73
N THR A 743 3.51 -5.06 -2.72
CA THR A 743 4.08 -4.16 -3.72
C THR A 743 3.28 -2.87 -3.77
N ARG A 744 3.97 -1.77 -3.98
CA ARG A 744 3.37 -0.44 -4.13
C ARG A 744 3.98 0.19 -5.37
N THR A 745 3.16 0.42 -6.37
CA THR A 745 3.55 1.12 -7.60
C THR A 745 2.78 2.40 -7.66
N ARG A 746 3.45 3.53 -7.78
CA ARG A 746 2.82 4.85 -7.89
C ARG A 746 3.43 5.62 -9.05
N VAL A 747 2.59 6.07 -9.95
CA VAL A 747 2.96 6.87 -11.13
C VAL A 747 2.37 8.26 -10.94
N LEU A 748 3.23 9.24 -10.71
CA LEU A 748 2.82 10.62 -10.50
C LEU A 748 2.92 11.40 -11.81
N PHE A 749 1.84 12.06 -12.16
CA PHE A 749 1.77 12.96 -13.31
C PHE A 749 1.85 14.40 -12.82
N ARG A 750 2.68 15.21 -13.46
CA ARG A 750 2.93 16.60 -13.04
C ARG A 750 1.67 17.45 -12.88
N ARG A 751 0.56 17.12 -13.53
CA ARG A 751 -0.66 17.94 -13.55
C ARG A 751 -1.94 17.15 -13.26
N ALA A 752 -2.01 15.90 -13.68
CA ALA A 752 -3.26 15.14 -13.69
C ALA A 752 -3.61 14.49 -12.35
N GLY A 753 -2.61 14.21 -11.51
CA GLY A 753 -2.76 13.43 -10.31
C GLY A 753 -1.82 12.22 -10.31
N PHE A 754 -2.28 11.08 -9.83
CA PHE A 754 -1.48 9.86 -9.83
C PHE A 754 -2.33 8.62 -10.13
N PHE A 755 -1.68 7.60 -10.62
CA PHE A 755 -2.14 6.23 -10.61
C PHE A 755 -1.32 5.43 -9.61
N ALA A 756 -1.97 4.63 -8.77
CA ALA A 756 -1.28 3.66 -7.93
C ALA A 756 -1.86 2.27 -8.13
N LEU A 757 -1.00 1.26 -8.03
CA LEU A 757 -1.36 -0.14 -8.03
C LEU A 757 -0.69 -0.80 -6.83
N ASN A 758 -1.50 -1.20 -5.87
CA ASN A 758 -1.06 -1.89 -4.67
C ASN A 758 -1.45 -3.36 -4.77
N PHE A 759 -0.54 -4.21 -4.35
CA PHE A 759 -0.78 -5.64 -4.24
C PHE A 759 -0.30 -6.11 -2.88
N ASP A 760 -1.15 -6.84 -2.18
CA ASP A 760 -0.84 -7.46 -0.90
C ASP A 760 -1.18 -8.94 -0.94
N TYR A 761 -0.28 -9.76 -0.44
CA TYR A 761 -0.48 -11.17 -0.19
C TYR A 761 -0.16 -11.48 1.25
N TYR A 762 -1.08 -12.13 1.93
CA TYR A 762 -0.93 -12.58 3.30
C TYR A 762 -1.15 -14.08 3.38
N ARG A 763 -0.36 -14.74 4.21
CA ARG A 763 -0.54 -16.15 4.55
C ARG A 763 -0.29 -16.37 6.03
N ILE A 764 -1.28 -16.94 6.74
CA ILE A 764 -1.24 -17.17 8.18
C ILE A 764 -1.54 -18.64 8.46
N PHE A 765 -0.72 -19.25 9.30
CA PHE A 765 -0.86 -20.61 9.78
C PHE A 765 -1.29 -20.57 11.24
N THR A 766 -2.40 -21.21 11.58
CA THR A 766 -2.89 -21.30 12.97
C THR A 766 -1.85 -21.98 13.86
N TRP A 767 -1.53 -21.39 14.99
CA TRP A 767 -0.53 -21.97 15.93
C TRP A 767 -1.03 -23.23 16.57
N LYS A 768 -2.16 -23.15 17.28
CA LYS A 768 -2.77 -24.26 17.98
C LYS A 768 -4.26 -24.30 17.65
N GLY A 769 -4.61 -25.15 16.69
CA GLY A 769 -5.99 -25.35 16.32
C GLY A 769 -6.70 -26.42 17.17
N ILE A 770 -8.01 -26.44 17.05
CA ILE A 770 -8.80 -27.57 17.57
C ILE A 770 -8.39 -28.83 16.82
N GLU A 771 -7.90 -29.80 17.54
CA GLU A 771 -7.53 -31.13 17.07
C GLU A 771 -8.39 -32.14 17.81
N ASN A 772 -9.45 -32.73 17.21
CA ASN A 772 -10.28 -33.79 17.76
C ASN A 772 -10.47 -33.75 19.30
N ILE A 773 -10.73 -32.54 19.82
CA ILE A 773 -11.01 -32.38 21.24
C ILE A 773 -12.46 -32.79 21.43
N ASP A 774 -12.68 -33.80 22.34
CA ASP A 774 -14.00 -34.07 22.84
C ASP A 774 -14.51 -32.85 23.61
N THR A 775 -15.41 -32.13 22.95
CA THR A 775 -15.97 -30.87 23.44
C THR A 775 -17.15 -31.09 24.39
N SER A 776 -17.54 -32.34 24.62
CA SER A 776 -18.72 -32.71 25.41
C SER A 776 -18.58 -32.41 26.92
N ASP A 777 -17.36 -32.37 27.45
CA ASP A 777 -17.10 -32.29 28.91
C ASP A 777 -16.47 -30.97 29.38
N ARG A 778 -16.21 -30.00 28.48
CA ARG A 778 -15.58 -28.72 28.85
C ARG A 778 -16.35 -27.53 28.29
N GLU A 779 -16.52 -26.50 29.10
CA GLU A 779 -17.01 -25.20 28.60
C GLU A 779 -16.04 -24.65 27.54
N PRO A 780 -16.54 -24.09 26.45
CA PRO A 780 -15.75 -23.54 25.36
C PRO A 780 -14.67 -22.51 25.79
N LEU A 781 -14.92 -21.81 26.88
CA LEU A 781 -14.01 -20.82 27.51
C LEU A 781 -12.66 -21.46 27.89
N TYR A 782 -12.61 -22.71 28.18
CA TYR A 782 -11.39 -23.41 28.63
C TYR A 782 -10.67 -24.18 27.53
N TYR A 783 -11.09 -23.98 26.26
CA TYR A 783 -10.34 -24.50 25.13
C TYR A 783 -9.10 -23.64 24.88
N ASN A 784 -8.00 -24.01 25.47
CA ASN A 784 -6.72 -23.33 25.22
C ASN A 784 -6.23 -23.55 23.78
N VAL A 785 -6.97 -23.01 22.81
CA VAL A 785 -6.76 -23.12 21.36
C VAL A 785 -6.84 -21.76 20.70
N GLN A 786 -6.31 -21.68 19.49
CA GLN A 786 -6.22 -20.44 18.72
C GLN A 786 -7.21 -20.38 17.54
N GLY A 787 -8.25 -21.19 17.58
CA GLY A 787 -9.27 -21.34 16.55
C GLY A 787 -9.15 -22.68 15.83
N ASP A 788 -9.60 -22.74 14.58
CA ASP A 788 -9.47 -23.93 13.74
C ASP A 788 -8.07 -24.07 13.19
N LYS A 789 -7.57 -25.31 13.15
CA LYS A 789 -6.30 -25.58 12.48
C LYS A 789 -6.42 -25.34 10.98
N SER A 790 -5.81 -24.27 10.52
CA SER A 790 -5.98 -23.78 9.16
C SER A 790 -4.75 -23.10 8.60
N ASN A 791 -4.80 -22.87 7.30
CA ASN A 791 -3.87 -22.09 6.52
C ASN A 791 -4.68 -21.09 5.70
N ALA A 792 -4.70 -19.86 6.16
CA ALA A 792 -5.48 -18.77 5.55
C ALA A 792 -4.62 -17.93 4.62
N GLU A 793 -5.15 -17.62 3.46
CA GLU A 793 -4.55 -16.77 2.45
C GLU A 793 -5.51 -15.60 2.14
N LEU A 794 -4.97 -14.40 2.00
CA LEU A 794 -5.68 -13.23 1.47
C LEU A 794 -4.81 -12.54 0.43
N VAL A 795 -5.36 -12.37 -0.76
CA VAL A 795 -4.80 -11.51 -1.81
C VAL A 795 -5.64 -10.26 -1.91
N VAL A 796 -5.00 -9.10 -1.91
CA VAL A 796 -5.66 -7.81 -2.16
C VAL A 796 -4.98 -7.12 -3.33
N LEU A 797 -5.77 -6.77 -4.34
CA LEU A 797 -5.31 -5.96 -5.47
C LEU A 797 -6.06 -4.63 -5.45
N ASN A 798 -5.32 -3.54 -5.35
CA ASN A 798 -5.89 -2.20 -5.18
C ASN A 798 -5.35 -1.22 -6.22
N PRO A 799 -6.01 -1.06 -7.37
CA PRO A 799 -5.80 0.06 -8.28
C PRO A 799 -6.48 1.33 -7.74
N VAL A 800 -5.74 2.44 -7.77
CA VAL A 800 -6.19 3.76 -7.33
C VAL A 800 -5.91 4.77 -8.43
N PHE A 801 -6.91 5.56 -8.78
CA PHE A 801 -6.81 6.71 -9.66
C PHE A 801 -7.15 7.96 -8.86
N PHE A 802 -6.23 8.90 -8.83
CA PHE A 802 -6.43 10.18 -8.19
C PHE A 802 -6.28 11.31 -9.21
N PHE A 803 -7.30 12.13 -9.31
CA PHE A 803 -7.35 13.25 -10.24
C PHE A 803 -7.33 14.57 -9.48
N ASN A 804 -6.33 15.41 -9.74
CA ASN A 804 -6.24 16.74 -9.17
C ASN A 804 -7.38 17.63 -9.68
N VAL A 805 -8.20 18.14 -8.78
CA VAL A 805 -9.21 19.18 -9.05
C VAL A 805 -8.64 20.56 -8.68
N SER A 806 -7.90 20.63 -7.59
CA SER A 806 -7.20 21.82 -7.13
C SER A 806 -5.84 21.46 -6.53
N ARG A 807 -5.12 22.44 -5.98
CA ARG A 807 -3.81 22.20 -5.32
C ARG A 807 -3.90 21.29 -4.10
N HIS A 808 -5.03 21.33 -3.41
CA HIS A 808 -5.23 20.63 -2.14
C HIS A 808 -6.42 19.65 -2.19
N CYS A 809 -7.04 19.46 -3.34
CA CYS A 809 -8.24 18.65 -3.46
C CYS A 809 -8.24 17.88 -4.77
N GLY A 810 -8.66 16.63 -4.71
CA GLY A 810 -8.82 15.77 -5.88
C GLY A 810 -9.94 14.75 -5.69
N VAL A 811 -10.28 14.09 -6.79
CA VAL A 811 -11.23 12.97 -6.80
C VAL A 811 -10.45 11.68 -6.89
N GLU A 812 -10.79 10.74 -6.02
CA GLU A 812 -10.22 9.40 -6.02
C GLU A 812 -11.25 8.38 -6.47
N LEU A 813 -10.80 7.47 -7.31
CA LEU A 813 -11.48 6.22 -7.66
C LEU A 813 -10.57 5.07 -7.26
N ALA A 814 -11.00 4.25 -6.34
CA ALA A 814 -10.24 3.10 -5.87
C ALA A 814 -11.09 1.84 -5.91
N THR A 815 -10.46 0.71 -6.14
CA THR A 815 -11.09 -0.60 -6.07
C THR A 815 -10.18 -1.51 -5.27
N ASN A 816 -10.71 -2.27 -4.32
CA ASN A 816 -10.01 -3.39 -3.73
C ASN A 816 -10.65 -4.68 -4.23
N TYR A 817 -9.87 -5.58 -4.77
CA TYR A 817 -10.29 -6.92 -5.11
C TYR A 817 -9.68 -7.89 -4.10
N TYR A 818 -10.53 -8.65 -3.40
CA TYR A 818 -10.15 -9.56 -2.34
C TYR A 818 -10.38 -11.00 -2.77
N LEU A 819 -9.34 -11.83 -2.60
CA LEU A 819 -9.39 -13.27 -2.75
C LEU A 819 -9.00 -13.91 -1.43
N ARG A 820 -9.98 -14.37 -0.68
CA ARG A 820 -9.78 -15.11 0.57
C ARG A 820 -9.87 -16.61 0.29
N HIS A 821 -8.87 -17.35 0.76
CA HIS A 821 -8.88 -18.80 0.72
C HIS A 821 -8.34 -19.34 2.04
N THR A 822 -9.18 -20.03 2.80
CA THR A 822 -8.80 -20.71 4.04
C THR A 822 -8.92 -22.20 3.86
N ARG A 823 -7.80 -22.89 4.02
CA ARG A 823 -7.73 -24.37 4.00
C ARG A 823 -7.76 -24.87 5.41
N TYR A 824 -8.77 -25.62 5.75
CA TYR A 824 -8.96 -26.23 7.06
C TYR A 824 -8.43 -27.66 7.06
N VAL A 825 -7.92 -28.12 8.22
CA VAL A 825 -7.45 -29.49 8.35
C VAL A 825 -8.61 -30.45 8.60
N TYR A 826 -9.64 -30.01 9.32
CA TYR A 826 -10.75 -30.84 9.76
C TYR A 826 -12.12 -30.42 9.21
N HIS A 827 -12.17 -29.43 8.37
CA HIS A 827 -13.38 -28.88 7.74
C HIS A 827 -13.14 -28.63 6.27
N ASP A 828 -14.20 -28.38 5.52
CA ASP A 828 -14.12 -28.01 4.11
C ASP A 828 -13.43 -26.66 3.91
N ASP A 829 -12.69 -26.54 2.82
CA ASP A 829 -12.03 -25.30 2.44
C ASP A 829 -13.04 -24.21 2.11
N VAL A 830 -12.79 -23.00 2.58
CA VAL A 830 -13.64 -21.82 2.30
C VAL A 830 -12.94 -20.86 1.37
N ARG A 831 -13.66 -20.41 0.34
CA ARG A 831 -13.21 -19.41 -0.61
C ARG A 831 -14.23 -18.28 -0.69
N ALA A 832 -13.76 -17.05 -0.53
CA ALA A 832 -14.56 -15.86 -0.71
C ALA A 832 -13.84 -14.88 -1.66
N ASN A 833 -14.52 -14.51 -2.74
CA ASN A 833 -14.01 -13.58 -3.72
C ASN A 833 -14.95 -12.38 -3.76
N THR A 834 -14.45 -11.19 -3.51
CA THR A 834 -15.25 -10.00 -3.56
C THR A 834 -14.45 -8.79 -4.03
N PHE A 835 -15.13 -7.69 -4.25
CA PHE A 835 -14.47 -6.40 -4.50
C PHE A 835 -15.24 -5.30 -3.79
N ASP A 836 -14.54 -4.23 -3.48
CA ASP A 836 -15.16 -2.96 -3.18
C ASP A 836 -14.77 -1.90 -4.22
N PHE A 837 -15.62 -0.93 -4.38
CA PHE A 837 -15.38 0.24 -5.20
C PHE A 837 -15.62 1.50 -4.39
N LYS A 838 -14.63 2.39 -4.34
CA LYS A 838 -14.68 3.65 -3.59
C LYS A 838 -14.63 4.82 -4.55
N VAL A 839 -15.48 5.79 -4.31
CA VAL A 839 -15.45 7.10 -4.97
C VAL A 839 -15.46 8.16 -3.90
N GLY A 840 -14.49 9.05 -3.92
CA GLY A 840 -14.40 10.05 -2.88
C GLY A 840 -13.68 11.33 -3.32
N VAL A 841 -13.82 12.33 -2.50
CA VAL A 841 -13.03 13.57 -2.58
C VAL A 841 -11.96 13.51 -1.50
N LYS A 842 -10.70 13.72 -1.88
CA LYS A 842 -9.58 13.77 -0.94
C LYS A 842 -8.97 15.17 -0.90
N TRP A 843 -8.73 15.61 0.31
CA TRP A 843 -7.93 16.81 0.60
C TRP A 843 -6.52 16.38 0.99
N VAL A 844 -5.54 17.06 0.42
CA VAL A 844 -4.11 16.90 0.71
C VAL A 844 -3.64 18.16 1.40
N ILE A 845 -3.14 18.01 2.62
CA ILE A 845 -2.71 19.11 3.51
C ILE A 845 -1.21 19.00 3.75
#